data_213eaf46dbd896f8dd660e85825b5fea
#
_entry.id   213eaf46dbd896f8dd660e85825b5fea
#
_cell.length_a   1.000
_cell.length_b   1.000
_cell.length_c   1.000
_cell.angle_alpha   90.00
_cell.angle_beta   90.00
_cell.angle_gamma   90.00
#
_symmetry.space_group_name_H-M   'P 1'
#
loop_
_entity.id
_entity.type
_entity.pdbx_description
1 polymer ?
#
loop_
_entity_poly.entity_id
_entity_poly.type
_entity_poly.pdbx_seq_one_letter_code
_entity_poly.pdbx_strand_id
1 'polypeptide(L)'
;QEVIDRCWEAGEENPILAIHDIGAGGLSNAMPELADLSGKGAKLNLNKVPVEESGMSPLEIWCNESQERYSLAIDPARLEQFDQYCKRERCPYAVLGEISADDELVVTRGQGEEPAVDMPMSVLLGKTPKMHRDAEHAEPVKMETDKAVDTRKALYEVLAHPTVGSKKFLITIGDRTVGGMTVRDQMVGPWQVPVADAAVTAVSFEEFKGEAMAMGEKTPIAVSNAAAASRMAIGEALTNLVSVDVNLDRIILSANWMGACGVKGQDAALYDGVSAASSFCQELGVSIPVGKDSLSMKTSWKDQAGEDKTVVSPVSLVVSAAAPVYDIRNNLLPMFAESVRDSSLLLIDLGHGKDRLGGSVYSQVTQRFDSVTPDMEDPKELKKFLELIRSLSAKGAILAYHDRSDGGLAAALCEMMFASHVGVEIVADALVSKDRTLNQALFNEELGAVIQVARGRAAEVERDFEAAGMGWSLKYLGNLTQDDHLNIYLEGKCVLSEDRVDLQKAWNEVSWQIARMRDNPECADSEYELISDKHNGGLVLTMGFDPEENLAAPFINTGVRPKVAILREQGVNSQNEMASAFLQAGFDAVDVHMTDLLEGRAKLADFVGLAACGGFSYGDVLGAGGGWAKTILHNAKLQSSFRRFFETPTTFTLGVCNGCQMISQLKDLIPGADHWPAFVRNLSEQFEARLVNVKILESPSIFFTDMTGATLPIVNSHGEGRAYWANPLDEAEAICAACYVDSKQMPTEVYPLNPNGSHGGKTAFTTADGRATIMMPHPERSWRATQMSWRSPLLKNVTPWARIFQNARFWVG
;
A
#
# COMPACT_ATOMS: atom_id res chain seq x y z
N GLN A 1 18.44 4.37 1.53
CA GLN A 1 17.66 5.20 0.59
C GLN A 1 18.21 6.63 0.55
N GLU A 2 18.29 7.38 1.65
CA GLU A 2 18.73 8.78 1.69
C GLU A 2 20.08 9.04 1.01
N VAL A 3 21.04 8.12 1.15
CA VAL A 3 22.34 8.23 0.47
C VAL A 3 22.17 8.13 -1.05
N ILE A 4 21.32 7.20 -1.51
CA ILE A 4 21.04 7.02 -2.95
C ILE A 4 20.34 8.26 -3.50
N ASP A 5 19.35 8.79 -2.78
CA ASP A 5 18.63 10.00 -3.17
C ASP A 5 19.57 11.22 -3.26
N ARG A 6 20.48 11.39 -2.29
CA ARG A 6 21.52 12.44 -2.32
C ARG A 6 22.48 12.30 -3.52
N CYS A 7 22.85 11.06 -3.81
CA CYS A 7 23.69 10.80 -4.97
C CYS A 7 22.95 11.14 -6.27
N TRP A 8 21.66 10.79 -6.35
CA TRP A 8 20.85 11.08 -7.52
C TRP A 8 20.58 12.58 -7.70
N GLU A 9 20.31 13.32 -6.61
CA GLU A 9 20.14 14.78 -6.60
C GLU A 9 21.40 15.52 -7.11
N ALA A 10 22.58 14.92 -6.96
CA ALA A 10 23.83 15.51 -7.49
C ALA A 10 23.90 15.55 -9.03
N GLY A 11 22.97 14.91 -9.73
CA GLY A 11 22.90 14.94 -11.20
C GLY A 11 24.17 14.43 -11.88
N GLU A 12 24.84 15.25 -12.65
CA GLU A 12 26.12 14.91 -13.32
C GLU A 12 27.27 14.62 -12.35
N GLU A 13 27.14 15.09 -11.12
CA GLU A 13 28.09 14.84 -10.04
C GLU A 13 27.75 13.59 -9.20
N ASN A 14 26.79 12.75 -9.66
CA ASN A 14 26.43 11.51 -8.99
C ASN A 14 27.63 10.57 -8.86
N PRO A 15 28.03 10.17 -7.64
CA PRO A 15 29.15 9.24 -7.45
C PRO A 15 28.81 7.80 -7.85
N ILE A 16 27.53 7.41 -7.94
CA ILE A 16 27.10 6.06 -8.26
C ILE A 16 27.09 5.87 -9.77
N LEU A 17 27.90 4.93 -10.26
CA LEU A 17 27.95 4.52 -11.67
C LEU A 17 26.96 3.38 -11.97
N ALA A 18 26.80 2.44 -11.04
CA ALA A 18 25.83 1.36 -11.12
C ALA A 18 25.45 0.92 -9.72
N ILE A 19 24.26 0.35 -9.58
CA ILE A 19 23.69 -0.13 -8.33
C ILE A 19 22.95 -1.43 -8.57
N HIS A 20 23.10 -2.39 -7.65
CA HIS A 20 22.38 -3.64 -7.63
C HIS A 20 21.98 -3.97 -6.18
N ASP A 21 20.75 -4.39 -5.96
CA ASP A 21 20.32 -4.87 -4.65
C ASP A 21 20.96 -6.22 -4.32
N ILE A 22 21.09 -6.52 -3.03
CA ILE A 22 21.59 -7.80 -2.56
C ILE A 22 20.38 -8.63 -2.11
N GLY A 23 19.96 -9.57 -2.96
CA GLY A 23 18.83 -10.46 -2.73
C GLY A 23 19.28 -11.92 -2.55
N ALA A 24 18.63 -12.83 -3.26
CA ALA A 24 18.94 -14.25 -3.26
C ALA A 24 20.39 -14.50 -3.70
N GLY A 25 21.08 -15.41 -2.99
CA GLY A 25 22.50 -15.70 -3.19
C GLY A 25 23.44 -14.67 -2.53
N GLY A 26 22.96 -13.57 -2.01
CA GLY A 26 23.76 -12.57 -1.32
C GLY A 26 24.78 -11.88 -2.23
N LEU A 27 25.99 -11.63 -1.70
CA LEU A 27 27.08 -11.02 -2.46
C LEU A 27 27.54 -11.90 -3.63
N SER A 28 27.34 -13.23 -3.54
CA SER A 28 27.77 -14.16 -4.58
C SER A 28 26.98 -14.00 -5.88
N ASN A 29 25.80 -13.40 -5.81
CA ASN A 29 25.00 -13.06 -6.97
C ASN A 29 25.16 -11.58 -7.35
N ALA A 30 24.96 -10.67 -6.42
CA ALA A 30 24.90 -9.23 -6.69
C ALA A 30 26.23 -8.63 -7.19
N MET A 31 27.37 -9.07 -6.65
CA MET A 31 28.67 -8.48 -7.02
C MET A 31 29.14 -8.89 -8.42
N PRO A 32 29.04 -10.18 -8.82
CA PRO A 32 29.33 -10.57 -10.20
C PRO A 32 28.38 -9.92 -11.21
N GLU A 33 27.07 -9.88 -10.94
CA GLU A 33 26.10 -9.24 -11.84
C GLU A 33 26.38 -7.76 -12.04
N LEU A 34 26.74 -7.04 -10.95
CA LEU A 34 27.13 -5.64 -11.04
C LEU A 34 28.34 -5.43 -11.96
N ALA A 35 29.34 -6.32 -11.91
CA ALA A 35 30.53 -6.23 -12.78
C ALA A 35 30.20 -6.59 -14.24
N ASP A 36 29.38 -7.63 -14.44
CA ASP A 36 28.98 -8.13 -15.76
C ASP A 36 28.15 -7.09 -16.55
N LEU A 37 27.37 -6.24 -15.88
CA LEU A 37 26.65 -5.13 -16.50
C LEU A 37 27.54 -4.25 -17.38
N SER A 38 28.83 -4.17 -17.07
CA SER A 38 29.84 -3.43 -17.84
C SER A 38 30.77 -4.33 -18.67
N GLY A 39 30.53 -5.64 -18.71
CA GLY A 39 31.37 -6.61 -19.39
C GLY A 39 32.77 -6.72 -18.76
N LYS A 40 32.84 -6.71 -17.42
CA LYS A 40 34.10 -6.64 -16.66
C LYS A 40 34.12 -7.71 -15.56
N GLY A 41 35.30 -7.94 -14.99
CA GLY A 41 35.47 -8.75 -13.79
C GLY A 41 35.54 -7.91 -12.52
N ALA A 42 35.80 -8.56 -11.40
CA ALA A 42 35.95 -7.89 -10.11
C ALA A 42 36.99 -8.56 -9.22
N LYS A 43 37.74 -7.74 -8.44
CA LYS A 43 38.71 -8.20 -7.43
C LYS A 43 38.23 -7.73 -6.06
N LEU A 44 37.78 -8.63 -5.24
CA LEU A 44 37.08 -8.36 -3.98
C LEU A 44 37.83 -8.97 -2.78
N ASN A 45 37.65 -8.36 -1.61
CA ASN A 45 38.19 -8.85 -0.35
C ASN A 45 37.09 -9.00 0.70
N LEU A 46 36.75 -10.22 1.07
CA LEU A 46 35.68 -10.55 2.02
C LEU A 46 35.94 -10.04 3.45
N ASN A 47 37.22 -9.89 3.85
CA ASN A 47 37.54 -9.35 5.17
C ASN A 47 37.13 -7.88 5.35
N LYS A 48 36.76 -7.20 4.27
CA LYS A 48 36.25 -5.83 4.32
C LYS A 48 34.72 -5.74 4.46
N VAL A 49 34.01 -6.86 4.33
CA VAL A 49 32.57 -6.90 4.54
C VAL A 49 32.28 -6.67 6.02
N PRO A 50 31.48 -5.67 6.37
CA PRO A 50 31.05 -5.47 7.74
C PRO A 50 30.18 -6.66 8.20
N VAL A 51 30.58 -7.31 9.28
CA VAL A 51 29.83 -8.42 9.87
C VAL A 51 29.76 -8.22 11.38
N GLU A 52 28.60 -8.44 11.96
CA GLU A 52 28.39 -8.38 13.41
C GLU A 52 28.70 -9.74 14.08
N GLU A 53 28.56 -10.85 13.32
CA GLU A 53 28.84 -12.22 13.77
C GLU A 53 30.31 -12.58 13.46
N SER A 54 31.19 -12.55 14.44
CA SER A 54 32.62 -12.75 14.26
C SER A 54 33.06 -14.13 13.81
N GLY A 55 32.16 -15.12 13.88
CA GLY A 55 32.42 -16.51 13.52
C GLY A 55 32.10 -16.92 12.09
N MET A 56 31.62 -16.00 11.25
CA MET A 56 31.20 -16.32 9.90
C MET A 56 32.37 -16.77 9.00
N SER A 57 32.17 -17.90 8.33
CA SER A 57 33.09 -18.40 7.30
C SER A 57 33.01 -17.55 6.02
N PRO A 58 33.98 -17.60 5.11
CA PRO A 58 33.89 -16.93 3.82
C PRO A 58 32.67 -17.31 3.00
N LEU A 59 32.25 -18.58 3.04
CA LEU A 59 31.05 -19.04 2.37
C LEU A 59 29.79 -18.37 2.95
N GLU A 60 29.69 -18.31 4.27
CA GLU A 60 28.58 -17.65 4.96
C GLU A 60 28.51 -16.15 4.67
N ILE A 61 29.65 -15.45 4.62
CA ILE A 61 29.71 -14.03 4.25
C ILE A 61 29.31 -13.83 2.79
N TRP A 62 29.88 -14.66 1.88
CA TRP A 62 29.69 -14.52 0.44
C TRP A 62 28.26 -14.82 -0.03
N CYS A 63 27.64 -15.85 0.57
CA CYS A 63 26.31 -16.32 0.19
C CYS A 63 25.21 -15.86 1.17
N ASN A 64 25.51 -14.98 2.13
CA ASN A 64 24.53 -14.47 3.08
C ASN A 64 23.46 -13.62 2.39
N GLU A 65 22.21 -14.03 2.52
CA GLU A 65 21.05 -13.38 1.93
C GLU A 65 20.44 -12.28 2.81
N SER A 66 21.20 -11.65 3.70
CA SER A 66 20.73 -10.46 4.43
C SER A 66 20.38 -9.37 3.42
N GLN A 67 19.09 -9.16 3.26
CA GLN A 67 18.51 -8.22 2.30
C GLN A 67 18.61 -6.77 2.81
N GLU A 68 18.07 -5.79 2.07
CA GLU A 68 18.17 -4.36 2.35
C GLU A 68 19.64 -3.86 2.36
N ARG A 69 20.53 -4.54 1.62
CA ARG A 69 21.87 -4.08 1.27
C ARG A 69 21.98 -3.81 -0.22
N TYR A 70 22.94 -2.99 -0.60
CA TYR A 70 23.19 -2.67 -2.00
C TYR A 70 24.64 -2.86 -2.35
N SER A 71 24.91 -3.39 -3.54
CA SER A 71 26.19 -3.39 -4.22
C SER A 71 26.27 -2.19 -5.13
N LEU A 72 27.33 -1.39 -5.02
CA LEU A 72 27.49 -0.14 -5.74
C LEU A 72 28.83 -0.11 -6.47
N ALA A 73 28.83 0.34 -7.72
CA ALA A 73 30.03 0.79 -8.40
C ALA A 73 30.13 2.32 -8.25
N ILE A 74 31.20 2.78 -7.60
CA ILE A 74 31.43 4.18 -7.31
C ILE A 74 32.60 4.71 -8.12
N ASP A 75 32.47 5.92 -8.70
CA ASP A 75 33.58 6.62 -9.31
C ASP A 75 34.69 6.88 -8.28
N PRO A 76 35.91 6.36 -8.46
CA PRO A 76 37.01 6.58 -7.52
C PRO A 76 37.31 8.06 -7.24
N ALA A 77 37.11 8.94 -8.22
CA ALA A 77 37.29 10.38 -8.05
C ALA A 77 36.24 11.03 -7.12
N ARG A 78 35.10 10.35 -6.89
CA ARG A 78 33.97 10.83 -6.10
C ARG A 78 33.72 10.03 -4.82
N LEU A 79 34.63 9.12 -4.48
CA LEU A 79 34.50 8.29 -3.28
C LEU A 79 34.47 9.14 -2.00
N GLU A 80 35.18 10.25 -1.92
CA GLU A 80 35.13 11.15 -0.76
C GLU A 80 33.77 11.83 -0.61
N GLN A 81 33.13 12.22 -1.72
CA GLN A 81 31.76 12.76 -1.73
C GLN A 81 30.75 11.72 -1.23
N PHE A 82 30.85 10.49 -1.71
CA PHE A 82 30.02 9.38 -1.27
C PHE A 82 30.19 9.09 0.23
N ASP A 83 31.45 9.11 0.72
CA ASP A 83 31.78 8.94 2.14
C ASP A 83 31.11 10.02 3.01
N GLN A 84 31.09 11.27 2.55
CA GLN A 84 30.45 12.38 3.25
C GLN A 84 28.93 12.17 3.34
N TYR A 85 28.28 11.70 2.27
CA TYR A 85 26.86 11.37 2.29
C TYR A 85 26.58 10.23 3.26
N CYS A 86 27.35 9.14 3.21
CA CYS A 86 27.20 8.01 4.13
C CYS A 86 27.39 8.43 5.60
N LYS A 87 28.38 9.25 5.91
CA LYS A 87 28.61 9.75 7.27
C LYS A 87 27.47 10.64 7.75
N ARG A 88 26.98 11.53 6.88
CA ARG A 88 25.83 12.38 7.22
C ARG A 88 24.61 11.55 7.58
N GLU A 89 24.29 10.58 6.77
CA GLU A 89 23.09 9.73 6.91
C GLU A 89 23.28 8.55 7.87
N ARG A 90 24.46 8.43 8.52
CA ARG A 90 24.82 7.27 9.37
C ARG A 90 24.66 5.93 8.64
N CYS A 91 24.94 5.89 7.35
CA CYS A 91 24.86 4.71 6.52
C CYS A 91 26.21 3.97 6.49
N PRO A 92 26.33 2.79 7.11
CA PRO A 92 27.58 2.04 7.05
C PRO A 92 27.81 1.50 5.63
N TYR A 93 29.05 1.60 5.16
CA TYR A 93 29.48 1.02 3.89
C TYR A 93 30.92 0.51 3.98
N ALA A 94 31.34 -0.29 3.02
CA ALA A 94 32.73 -0.73 2.88
C ALA A 94 33.14 -0.81 1.41
N VAL A 95 34.39 -0.40 1.12
CA VAL A 95 35.01 -0.59 -0.20
C VAL A 95 35.58 -2.01 -0.25
N LEU A 96 34.88 -2.90 -0.91
CA LEU A 96 35.24 -4.33 -0.97
C LEU A 96 36.39 -4.60 -1.95
N GLY A 97 36.51 -3.79 -3.00
CA GLY A 97 37.50 -4.03 -4.05
C GLY A 97 37.29 -3.12 -5.26
N GLU A 98 37.66 -3.61 -6.42
CA GLU A 98 37.64 -2.86 -7.68
C GLU A 98 37.02 -3.71 -8.79
N ILE A 99 36.28 -3.06 -9.69
CA ILE A 99 35.88 -3.65 -10.97
C ILE A 99 37.14 -3.66 -11.87
N SER A 100 37.51 -4.82 -12.41
CA SER A 100 38.71 -5.02 -13.17
C SER A 100 38.45 -5.05 -14.68
N ALA A 101 39.47 -4.73 -15.46
CA ALA A 101 39.35 -4.74 -16.93
C ALA A 101 39.41 -6.14 -17.55
N ASP A 102 39.85 -7.14 -16.78
CA ASP A 102 39.85 -8.56 -17.15
C ASP A 102 38.47 -9.19 -16.91
N ASP A 103 38.22 -10.36 -17.51
CA ASP A 103 36.98 -11.14 -17.37
C ASP A 103 37.08 -12.15 -16.21
N GLU A 104 37.70 -11.72 -15.08
CA GLU A 104 37.96 -12.60 -13.94
C GLU A 104 37.26 -12.10 -12.68
N LEU A 105 36.62 -13.04 -11.96
CA LEU A 105 36.14 -12.83 -10.61
C LEU A 105 37.13 -13.42 -9.62
N VAL A 106 37.78 -12.54 -8.85
CA VAL A 106 38.72 -12.95 -7.81
C VAL A 106 38.23 -12.46 -6.46
N VAL A 107 37.89 -13.38 -5.55
CA VAL A 107 37.42 -13.08 -4.22
C VAL A 107 38.42 -13.62 -3.20
N THR A 108 39.09 -12.72 -2.48
CA THR A 108 40.14 -13.07 -1.50
C THR A 108 39.64 -12.91 -0.07
N ARG A 109 40.37 -13.54 0.87
CA ARG A 109 40.19 -13.36 2.34
C ARG A 109 41.20 -12.41 2.93
N GLY A 110 42.17 -11.97 2.16
CA GLY A 110 43.28 -11.09 2.56
C GLY A 110 44.54 -11.30 1.75
N GLN A 111 45.57 -10.51 2.01
CA GLN A 111 46.84 -10.66 1.29
C GLN A 111 47.54 -11.97 1.67
N GLY A 112 47.91 -12.76 0.66
CA GLY A 112 48.70 -13.99 0.82
C GLY A 112 47.91 -15.25 1.11
N GLU A 113 46.56 -15.19 1.13
CA GLU A 113 45.67 -16.36 1.21
C GLU A 113 45.22 -16.79 -0.19
N GLU A 114 44.90 -18.09 -0.37
CA GLU A 114 44.29 -18.57 -1.60
C GLU A 114 42.91 -17.87 -1.78
N PRO A 115 42.55 -17.49 -3.00
CA PRO A 115 41.26 -16.90 -3.29
C PRO A 115 40.13 -17.89 -2.90
N ALA A 116 39.06 -17.38 -2.30
CA ALA A 116 37.85 -18.14 -2.08
C ALA A 116 37.09 -18.41 -3.39
N VAL A 117 37.22 -17.49 -4.35
CA VAL A 117 36.75 -17.61 -5.74
C VAL A 117 37.85 -17.09 -6.65
N ASP A 118 38.16 -17.84 -7.71
CA ASP A 118 39.09 -17.43 -8.76
C ASP A 118 38.60 -18.13 -10.05
N MET A 119 37.84 -17.42 -10.85
CA MET A 119 37.24 -17.97 -12.06
C MET A 119 36.86 -16.88 -13.07
N PRO A 120 36.87 -17.22 -14.37
CA PRO A 120 36.33 -16.34 -15.40
C PRO A 120 34.84 -16.06 -15.19
N MET A 121 34.41 -14.81 -15.41
CA MET A 121 33.00 -14.41 -15.38
C MET A 121 32.16 -15.20 -16.38
N SER A 122 32.75 -15.56 -17.52
CA SER A 122 32.11 -16.40 -18.53
C SER A 122 31.78 -17.84 -18.05
N VAL A 123 32.45 -18.32 -17.02
CA VAL A 123 32.11 -19.59 -16.36
C VAL A 123 30.93 -19.42 -15.42
N LEU A 124 30.91 -18.31 -14.69
CA LEU A 124 29.87 -18.03 -13.69
C LEU A 124 28.54 -17.57 -14.35
N LEU A 125 28.62 -16.59 -15.25
CA LEU A 125 27.46 -15.96 -15.91
C LEU A 125 27.34 -16.32 -17.40
N GLY A 126 28.16 -17.26 -17.88
CA GLY A 126 28.12 -17.75 -19.25
C GLY A 126 26.88 -18.60 -19.54
N LYS A 127 26.73 -18.94 -20.81
CA LYS A 127 25.61 -19.77 -21.25
C LYS A 127 25.73 -21.17 -20.65
N THR A 128 24.82 -21.54 -19.76
CA THR A 128 24.69 -22.91 -19.27
C THR A 128 24.32 -23.84 -20.42
N PRO A 129 24.74 -25.15 -20.34
CA PRO A 129 24.29 -26.15 -21.29
C PRO A 129 22.74 -26.17 -21.35
N LYS A 130 22.22 -26.32 -22.57
CA LYS A 130 20.76 -26.43 -22.73
C LYS A 130 20.26 -27.67 -22.02
N MET A 131 19.36 -27.46 -21.07
CA MET A 131 18.66 -28.56 -20.41
C MET A 131 17.59 -29.12 -21.36
N HIS A 132 17.48 -30.43 -21.48
CA HIS A 132 16.38 -31.10 -22.16
C HIS A 132 15.44 -31.71 -21.11
N ARG A 133 14.14 -31.34 -21.19
CA ARG A 133 13.09 -31.92 -20.36
C ARG A 133 12.10 -32.65 -21.27
N ASP A 134 11.83 -33.90 -21.00
CA ASP A 134 10.76 -34.64 -21.64
C ASP A 134 9.52 -34.53 -20.75
N ALA A 135 8.59 -33.73 -21.19
CA ALA A 135 7.43 -33.33 -20.39
C ALA A 135 6.16 -34.03 -20.86
N GLU A 136 5.46 -34.66 -19.95
CA GLU A 136 4.19 -35.33 -20.19
C GLU A 136 3.03 -34.63 -19.49
N HIS A 137 1.87 -34.52 -20.14
CA HIS A 137 0.65 -34.05 -19.51
C HIS A 137 0.13 -35.07 -18.49
N ALA A 138 -0.37 -34.55 -17.37
CA ALA A 138 -1.17 -35.36 -16.46
C ALA A 138 -2.64 -35.30 -16.85
N GLU A 139 -3.39 -36.39 -16.61
CA GLU A 139 -4.84 -36.33 -16.77
C GLU A 139 -5.46 -35.37 -15.75
N PRO A 140 -6.39 -34.50 -16.17
CA PRO A 140 -7.08 -33.62 -15.26
C PRO A 140 -7.80 -34.39 -14.15
N VAL A 141 -7.69 -33.93 -12.93
CA VAL A 141 -8.41 -34.49 -11.79
C VAL A 141 -9.92 -34.16 -11.96
N LYS A 142 -10.75 -35.18 -12.09
CA LYS A 142 -12.21 -35.04 -12.12
C LYS A 142 -12.78 -35.48 -10.78
N MET A 143 -13.42 -34.59 -10.09
CA MET A 143 -14.25 -34.93 -8.93
C MET A 143 -15.70 -34.52 -9.25
N GLU A 144 -16.56 -35.47 -9.44
CA GLU A 144 -17.99 -35.28 -9.60
C GLU A 144 -18.68 -35.33 -8.23
N THR A 145 -19.40 -34.29 -7.88
CA THR A 145 -20.36 -34.32 -6.76
C THR A 145 -21.68 -33.75 -7.22
N ASP A 146 -22.70 -34.61 -7.20
CA ASP A 146 -24.01 -34.37 -7.81
C ASP A 146 -25.02 -33.75 -6.83
N LYS A 147 -24.60 -32.96 -5.85
CA LYS A 147 -25.49 -32.34 -4.88
C LYS A 147 -25.84 -30.92 -5.28
N ALA A 148 -27.12 -30.60 -5.38
CA ALA A 148 -27.58 -29.23 -5.44
C ALA A 148 -27.09 -28.49 -4.16
N VAL A 149 -26.40 -27.36 -4.34
CA VAL A 149 -25.90 -26.53 -3.25
C VAL A 149 -26.88 -25.38 -3.06
N ASP A 150 -27.28 -25.13 -1.83
CA ASP A 150 -28.10 -23.98 -1.46
C ASP A 150 -27.33 -22.69 -1.72
N THR A 151 -27.95 -21.76 -2.45
CA THR A 151 -27.31 -20.50 -2.87
C THR A 151 -26.88 -19.64 -1.69
N ARG A 152 -27.74 -19.57 -0.67
CA ARG A 152 -27.44 -18.80 0.55
C ARG A 152 -26.21 -19.37 1.26
N LYS A 153 -26.19 -20.69 1.47
CA LYS A 153 -25.06 -21.37 2.11
C LYS A 153 -23.77 -21.13 1.32
N ALA A 154 -23.82 -21.28 -0.01
CA ALA A 154 -22.67 -21.05 -0.87
C ALA A 154 -22.15 -19.61 -0.77
N LEU A 155 -23.04 -18.61 -0.71
CA LEU A 155 -22.67 -17.20 -0.56
C LEU A 155 -21.84 -16.97 0.70
N TYR A 156 -22.29 -17.46 1.84
CA TYR A 156 -21.57 -17.28 3.11
C TYR A 156 -20.25 -18.04 3.12
N GLU A 157 -20.20 -19.27 2.58
CA GLU A 157 -18.96 -20.06 2.50
C GLU A 157 -17.93 -19.43 1.55
N VAL A 158 -18.37 -18.84 0.43
CA VAL A 158 -17.51 -18.11 -0.51
C VAL A 158 -16.95 -16.84 0.13
N LEU A 159 -17.80 -16.04 0.78
CA LEU A 159 -17.36 -14.81 1.45
C LEU A 159 -16.39 -15.10 2.61
N ALA A 160 -16.59 -16.17 3.36
CA ALA A 160 -15.71 -16.58 4.46
C ALA A 160 -14.46 -17.31 4.00
N HIS A 161 -14.34 -17.62 2.70
CA HIS A 161 -13.14 -18.30 2.20
C HIS A 161 -11.92 -17.39 2.28
N PRO A 162 -10.73 -17.86 2.73
CA PRO A 162 -9.54 -17.01 2.90
C PRO A 162 -9.11 -16.22 1.64
N THR A 163 -9.38 -16.73 0.45
CA THR A 163 -9.08 -16.05 -0.81
C THR A 163 -9.96 -14.82 -1.02
N VAL A 164 -11.29 -14.93 -0.77
CA VAL A 164 -12.27 -13.86 -0.93
C VAL A 164 -12.31 -12.94 0.28
N GLY A 165 -12.26 -13.50 1.48
CA GLY A 165 -12.39 -12.75 2.73
C GLY A 165 -11.41 -11.60 2.87
N SER A 166 -11.80 -10.60 3.66
CA SER A 166 -11.00 -9.41 3.95
C SER A 166 -9.58 -9.73 4.37
N LYS A 167 -8.62 -8.93 3.88
CA LYS A 167 -7.21 -8.99 4.28
C LYS A 167 -6.83 -7.87 5.25
N LYS A 168 -7.80 -7.27 5.93
CA LYS A 168 -7.60 -6.11 6.79
C LYS A 168 -6.52 -6.34 7.85
N PHE A 169 -6.42 -7.56 8.38
CA PHE A 169 -5.39 -7.95 9.35
C PHE A 169 -3.94 -7.79 8.85
N LEU A 170 -3.71 -7.80 7.53
CA LEU A 170 -2.40 -7.53 6.93
C LEU A 170 -2.20 -6.03 6.65
N ILE A 171 -3.27 -5.35 6.24
CA ILE A 171 -3.19 -4.02 5.66
C ILE A 171 -3.00 -2.95 6.73
N THR A 172 -3.68 -3.08 7.88
CA THR A 172 -3.70 -2.04 8.93
C THR A 172 -2.43 -2.00 9.78
N ILE A 173 -1.55 -2.97 9.68
CA ILE A 173 -0.32 -3.08 10.47
C ILE A 173 0.95 -2.62 9.72
N GLY A 174 0.81 -2.10 8.51
CA GLY A 174 1.90 -1.59 7.68
C GLY A 174 1.64 -0.16 7.23
N ASP A 175 2.66 0.68 7.23
CA ASP A 175 2.55 2.07 6.78
C ASP A 175 2.34 2.14 5.26
N ARG A 176 1.13 2.49 4.84
CA ARG A 176 0.74 2.63 3.44
C ARG A 176 0.94 4.03 2.89
N THR A 177 1.26 5.00 3.75
CA THR A 177 1.25 6.43 3.39
C THR A 177 2.62 7.08 3.48
N VAL A 178 3.66 6.32 3.79
CA VAL A 178 5.04 6.80 3.86
C VAL A 178 5.44 7.50 2.57
N GLY A 179 6.15 8.64 2.70
CA GLY A 179 6.55 9.48 1.58
C GLY A 179 5.47 10.43 1.08
N GLY A 180 4.20 10.28 1.53
CA GLY A 180 3.09 11.18 1.19
C GLY A 180 2.64 11.16 -0.28
N MET A 181 3.13 10.20 -1.07
CA MET A 181 2.81 10.09 -2.51
C MET A 181 1.71 9.07 -2.80
N THR A 182 1.24 8.32 -1.83
CA THR A 182 0.14 7.37 -2.01
C THR A 182 -1.15 8.11 -2.27
N VAL A 183 -1.80 7.80 -3.39
CA VAL A 183 -3.08 8.39 -3.82
C VAL A 183 -4.22 7.39 -3.62
N ARG A 184 -3.95 6.13 -3.92
CA ARG A 184 -4.87 5.01 -3.77
C ARG A 184 -4.13 3.87 -3.10
N ASP A 185 -4.58 3.52 -1.91
CA ASP A 185 -4.23 2.30 -1.22
C ASP A 185 -5.38 1.27 -1.32
N GLN A 186 -5.35 0.23 -0.51
CA GLN A 186 -6.37 -0.81 -0.51
C GLN A 186 -7.74 -0.34 0.02
N MET A 187 -7.79 0.75 0.79
CA MET A 187 -8.98 1.20 1.49
C MET A 187 -9.91 2.04 0.61
N VAL A 188 -11.20 1.78 0.69
CA VAL A 188 -12.24 2.44 -0.09
C VAL A 188 -13.37 2.94 0.82
N GLY A 189 -13.85 4.13 0.51
CA GLY A 189 -15.01 4.71 1.15
C GLY A 189 -14.80 5.21 2.58
N PRO A 190 -15.84 5.83 3.17
CA PRO A 190 -15.74 6.39 4.51
C PRO A 190 -15.58 5.33 5.61
N TRP A 191 -15.96 4.08 5.33
CA TRP A 191 -15.80 2.95 6.27
C TRP A 191 -14.47 2.21 6.11
N GLN A 192 -13.60 2.67 5.19
CA GLN A 192 -12.27 2.13 4.98
C GLN A 192 -12.28 0.61 4.77
N VAL A 193 -13.00 0.17 3.73
CA VAL A 193 -13.10 -1.24 3.33
C VAL A 193 -11.99 -1.56 2.33
N PRO A 194 -11.21 -2.64 2.51
CA PRO A 194 -10.06 -2.94 1.66
C PRO A 194 -10.43 -3.67 0.37
N VAL A 195 -11.04 -2.97 -0.59
CA VAL A 195 -11.57 -3.51 -1.85
C VAL A 195 -11.10 -2.74 -3.10
N ALA A 196 -10.04 -1.94 -3.01
CA ALA A 196 -9.55 -1.19 -4.16
C ALA A 196 -8.94 -2.13 -5.22
N ASP A 197 -9.28 -1.90 -6.50
CA ASP A 197 -8.80 -2.70 -7.64
C ASP A 197 -7.33 -2.44 -7.96
N ALA A 198 -6.85 -1.21 -7.74
CA ALA A 198 -5.48 -0.81 -8.08
C ALA A 198 -4.88 0.14 -7.04
N ALA A 199 -3.56 0.09 -6.92
CA ALA A 199 -2.77 1.07 -6.20
C ALA A 199 -2.37 2.22 -7.13
N VAL A 200 -2.31 3.46 -6.59
CA VAL A 200 -1.88 4.65 -7.34
C VAL A 200 -0.93 5.47 -6.49
N THR A 201 0.19 5.87 -7.07
CA THR A 201 1.14 6.80 -6.47
C THR A 201 1.31 8.04 -7.34
N ALA A 202 1.52 9.20 -6.73
CA ALA A 202 1.88 10.43 -7.43
C ALA A 202 3.38 10.45 -7.72
N VAL A 203 3.79 11.10 -8.80
CA VAL A 203 5.22 11.30 -9.11
C VAL A 203 5.83 12.50 -8.40
N SER A 204 5.00 13.44 -7.95
CA SER A 204 5.43 14.63 -7.20
C SER A 204 4.28 15.25 -6.40
N PHE A 205 4.62 16.16 -5.49
CA PHE A 205 3.63 16.96 -4.77
C PHE A 205 3.04 18.10 -5.62
N GLU A 206 3.57 18.39 -6.77
CA GLU A 206 3.22 19.56 -7.58
C GLU A 206 2.33 19.19 -8.76
N GLU A 207 2.51 17.99 -9.34
CA GLU A 207 1.76 17.51 -10.50
C GLU A 207 0.64 16.52 -10.11
N PHE A 208 -0.23 16.24 -11.07
CA PHE A 208 -1.27 15.22 -10.96
C PHE A 208 -0.99 13.97 -11.82
N LYS A 209 0.26 13.81 -12.27
CA LYS A 209 0.72 12.57 -12.89
C LYS A 209 1.07 11.54 -11.84
N GLY A 210 1.04 10.28 -12.23
CA GLY A 210 1.33 9.18 -11.31
C GLY A 210 1.69 7.89 -12.00
N GLU A 211 1.70 6.85 -11.19
CA GLU A 211 1.87 5.46 -11.60
C GLU A 211 0.79 4.63 -10.94
N ALA A 212 0.30 3.63 -11.64
CA ALA A 212 -0.66 2.66 -11.12
C ALA A 212 -0.08 1.26 -11.20
N MET A 213 -0.45 0.45 -10.21
CA MET A 213 -0.14 -0.98 -10.15
C MET A 213 -1.38 -1.77 -9.78
N ALA A 214 -1.53 -2.95 -10.42
CA ALA A 214 -2.56 -3.93 -10.09
C ALA A 214 -1.97 -5.34 -10.20
N MET A 215 -2.66 -6.30 -9.60
CA MET A 215 -2.22 -7.70 -9.61
C MET A 215 -3.31 -8.61 -10.17
N GLY A 216 -2.90 -9.77 -10.67
CA GLY A 216 -3.78 -10.86 -11.08
C GLY A 216 -3.13 -12.21 -10.78
N GLU A 217 -3.96 -13.16 -10.34
CA GLU A 217 -3.55 -14.53 -10.00
C GLU A 217 -4.76 -15.46 -10.09
N LYS A 218 -4.62 -16.61 -10.76
CA LYS A 218 -5.67 -17.61 -10.91
C LYS A 218 -5.13 -19.04 -10.80
N THR A 219 -4.30 -19.30 -9.78
CA THR A 219 -3.65 -20.59 -9.54
C THR A 219 -4.59 -21.79 -9.48
N PRO A 220 -5.78 -21.73 -8.84
CA PRO A 220 -6.68 -22.88 -8.78
C PRO A 220 -7.13 -23.37 -10.17
N ILE A 221 -7.21 -22.53 -11.17
CA ILE A 221 -7.51 -22.89 -12.56
C ILE A 221 -6.40 -23.79 -13.14
N ALA A 222 -5.14 -23.55 -12.78
CA ALA A 222 -3.99 -24.27 -13.31
C ALA A 222 -3.95 -25.76 -12.93
N VAL A 223 -4.71 -26.17 -11.92
CA VAL A 223 -4.88 -27.59 -11.58
C VAL A 223 -5.48 -28.36 -12.75
N SER A 224 -6.35 -27.73 -13.55
CA SER A 224 -6.99 -28.32 -14.73
C SER A 224 -6.48 -27.76 -16.04
N ASN A 225 -6.11 -26.45 -16.06
CA ASN A 225 -5.73 -25.76 -17.30
C ASN A 225 -4.77 -24.61 -17.01
N ALA A 226 -3.47 -24.88 -17.04
CA ALA A 226 -2.42 -23.89 -16.78
C ALA A 226 -2.38 -22.76 -17.84
N ALA A 227 -2.74 -23.05 -19.08
CA ALA A 227 -2.83 -22.07 -20.15
C ALA A 227 -3.95 -21.05 -19.87
N ALA A 228 -5.13 -21.53 -19.49
CA ALA A 228 -6.24 -20.65 -19.07
C ALA A 228 -5.88 -19.85 -17.82
N ALA A 229 -5.28 -20.47 -16.79
CA ALA A 229 -4.84 -19.79 -15.58
C ALA A 229 -3.94 -18.59 -15.89
N SER A 230 -3.01 -18.76 -16.84
CA SER A 230 -2.07 -17.70 -17.23
C SER A 230 -2.77 -16.56 -17.95
N ARG A 231 -3.67 -16.84 -18.88
CA ARG A 231 -4.47 -15.80 -19.57
C ARG A 231 -5.39 -15.06 -18.60
N MET A 232 -6.01 -15.79 -17.68
CA MET A 232 -6.89 -15.23 -16.66
C MET A 232 -6.14 -14.34 -15.68
N ALA A 233 -4.95 -14.74 -15.20
CA ALA A 233 -4.11 -13.92 -14.31
C ALA A 233 -3.69 -12.60 -14.98
N ILE A 234 -3.28 -12.64 -16.26
CA ILE A 234 -2.98 -11.42 -17.02
C ILE A 234 -4.24 -10.57 -17.19
N GLY A 235 -5.36 -11.20 -17.54
CA GLY A 235 -6.64 -10.52 -17.71
C GLY A 235 -7.09 -9.81 -16.44
N GLU A 236 -7.02 -10.46 -15.29
CA GLU A 236 -7.39 -9.89 -13.99
C GLU A 236 -6.50 -8.69 -13.62
N ALA A 237 -5.18 -8.79 -13.80
CA ALA A 237 -4.29 -7.65 -13.58
C ALA A 237 -4.69 -6.43 -14.43
N LEU A 238 -5.15 -6.65 -15.67
CA LEU A 238 -5.55 -5.59 -16.59
C LEU A 238 -6.97 -5.06 -16.30
N THR A 239 -7.93 -5.92 -15.91
CA THR A 239 -9.27 -5.46 -15.51
C THR A 239 -9.21 -4.64 -14.22
N ASN A 240 -8.32 -4.97 -13.30
CA ASN A 240 -8.03 -4.16 -12.12
C ASN A 240 -7.37 -2.82 -12.49
N LEU A 241 -6.32 -2.84 -13.31
CA LEU A 241 -5.54 -1.65 -13.67
C LEU A 241 -6.37 -0.59 -14.42
N VAL A 242 -7.33 -1.00 -15.24
CA VAL A 242 -8.14 -0.08 -16.07
C VAL A 242 -9.10 0.79 -15.26
N SER A 243 -9.30 0.50 -13.98
CA SER A 243 -10.03 1.37 -13.06
C SER A 243 -9.37 2.74 -12.87
N VAL A 244 -8.08 2.88 -13.25
CA VAL A 244 -7.28 4.09 -13.14
C VAL A 244 -7.06 4.73 -14.51
N ASP A 245 -6.79 6.04 -14.56
CA ASP A 245 -6.53 6.81 -15.79
C ASP A 245 -5.14 6.51 -16.37
N VAL A 246 -4.89 5.25 -16.72
CA VAL A 246 -3.60 4.76 -17.23
C VAL A 246 -3.43 4.95 -18.72
N ASN A 247 -2.16 5.03 -19.13
CA ASN A 247 -1.77 4.95 -20.54
C ASN A 247 -1.72 3.47 -20.98
N LEU A 248 -2.73 3.03 -21.72
CA LEU A 248 -2.85 1.63 -22.18
C LEU A 248 -1.69 1.17 -23.07
N ASP A 249 -1.05 2.08 -23.82
CA ASP A 249 0.07 1.76 -24.70
C ASP A 249 1.40 1.57 -23.95
N ARG A 250 1.43 1.87 -22.66
CA ARG A 250 2.62 1.80 -21.80
C ARG A 250 2.47 0.85 -20.63
N ILE A 251 1.55 -0.06 -20.71
CA ILE A 251 1.40 -1.13 -19.72
C ILE A 251 2.60 -2.08 -19.84
N ILE A 252 3.23 -2.36 -18.72
CA ILE A 252 4.25 -3.40 -18.57
C ILE A 252 3.82 -4.37 -17.48
N LEU A 253 4.25 -5.62 -17.60
CA LEU A 253 3.94 -6.69 -16.66
C LEU A 253 5.22 -7.23 -16.04
N SER A 254 5.15 -7.62 -14.78
CA SER A 254 6.11 -8.49 -14.13
C SER A 254 5.44 -9.84 -13.84
N ALA A 255 6.12 -10.94 -14.13
CA ALA A 255 5.58 -12.29 -13.97
C ALA A 255 6.38 -13.11 -12.98
N ASN A 256 5.72 -13.57 -11.90
CA ASN A 256 6.30 -14.51 -10.95
C ASN A 256 5.73 -15.91 -11.19
N TRP A 257 6.58 -16.83 -11.60
CA TRP A 257 6.23 -18.21 -11.87
C TRP A 257 6.64 -19.12 -10.71
N MET A 258 5.75 -20.00 -10.31
CA MET A 258 6.03 -21.02 -9.32
C MET A 258 5.56 -22.37 -9.84
N GLY A 259 6.36 -23.42 -9.66
CA GLY A 259 6.03 -24.75 -10.14
C GLY A 259 6.88 -25.83 -9.50
N ALA A 260 6.41 -27.07 -9.53
CA ALA A 260 7.14 -28.23 -9.02
C ALA A 260 7.76 -29.02 -10.18
N CYS A 261 8.76 -28.42 -10.86
CA CYS A 261 9.43 -29.08 -11.99
C CYS A 261 10.01 -30.42 -11.62
N GLY A 262 9.94 -31.39 -12.55
CA GLY A 262 10.30 -32.77 -12.33
C GLY A 262 9.20 -33.64 -11.69
N VAL A 263 8.09 -33.04 -11.26
CA VAL A 263 6.89 -33.78 -10.86
C VAL A 263 6.01 -33.99 -12.10
N LYS A 264 5.48 -35.20 -12.26
CA LYS A 264 4.68 -35.59 -13.43
C LYS A 264 3.56 -34.59 -13.70
N GLY A 265 3.51 -34.09 -14.92
CA GLY A 265 2.52 -33.11 -15.38
C GLY A 265 2.88 -31.63 -15.12
N GLN A 266 3.75 -31.31 -14.16
CA GLN A 266 4.05 -29.95 -13.79
C GLN A 266 4.96 -29.23 -14.82
N ASP A 267 5.92 -29.96 -15.42
CA ASP A 267 6.74 -29.39 -16.51
C ASP A 267 5.90 -29.05 -17.74
N ALA A 268 4.94 -29.92 -18.10
CA ALA A 268 4.01 -29.66 -19.20
C ALA A 268 3.08 -28.48 -18.90
N ALA A 269 2.54 -28.43 -17.69
CA ALA A 269 1.68 -27.31 -17.24
C ALA A 269 2.44 -25.97 -17.26
N LEU A 270 3.71 -25.95 -16.84
CA LEU A 270 4.54 -24.74 -16.91
C LEU A 270 4.75 -24.32 -18.37
N TYR A 271 5.08 -25.26 -19.27
CA TYR A 271 5.26 -24.96 -20.69
C TYR A 271 3.97 -24.36 -21.31
N ASP A 272 2.82 -24.99 -21.05
CA ASP A 272 1.53 -24.54 -21.56
C ASP A 272 1.18 -23.13 -21.04
N GLY A 273 1.39 -22.89 -19.72
CA GLY A 273 1.16 -21.59 -19.10
C GLY A 273 2.04 -20.49 -19.69
N VAL A 274 3.35 -20.73 -19.81
CA VAL A 274 4.29 -19.76 -20.39
C VAL A 274 4.00 -19.49 -21.86
N SER A 275 3.71 -20.54 -22.64
CA SER A 275 3.36 -20.43 -24.04
C SER A 275 2.09 -19.61 -24.26
N ALA A 276 1.05 -19.85 -23.43
CA ALA A 276 -0.19 -19.10 -23.47
C ALA A 276 0.02 -17.63 -23.07
N ALA A 277 0.76 -17.36 -21.99
CA ALA A 277 1.07 -15.99 -21.56
C ALA A 277 1.83 -15.23 -22.67
N SER A 278 2.83 -15.86 -23.28
CA SER A 278 3.63 -15.23 -24.34
C SER A 278 2.78 -14.85 -25.56
N SER A 279 1.97 -15.77 -26.10
CA SER A 279 1.11 -15.48 -27.25
C SER A 279 0.04 -14.44 -26.92
N PHE A 280 -0.56 -14.54 -25.72
CA PHE A 280 -1.59 -13.61 -25.27
C PHE A 280 -1.06 -12.17 -25.13
N CYS A 281 0.11 -12.00 -24.50
CA CYS A 281 0.75 -10.70 -24.37
C CYS A 281 1.17 -10.10 -25.72
N GLN A 282 1.65 -10.91 -26.66
CA GLN A 282 2.00 -10.43 -28.01
C GLN A 282 0.78 -9.89 -28.76
N GLU A 283 -0.37 -10.55 -28.65
CA GLU A 283 -1.60 -10.11 -29.28
C GLU A 283 -2.21 -8.88 -28.58
N LEU A 284 -2.08 -8.76 -27.26
CA LEU A 284 -2.48 -7.56 -26.51
C LEU A 284 -1.58 -6.36 -26.80
N GLY A 285 -0.32 -6.59 -27.16
CA GLY A 285 0.69 -5.55 -27.31
C GLY A 285 1.31 -5.10 -25.97
N VAL A 286 1.33 -5.98 -24.96
CA VAL A 286 1.97 -5.75 -23.67
C VAL A 286 3.23 -6.61 -23.52
N SER A 287 4.18 -6.20 -22.70
CA SER A 287 5.44 -6.94 -22.49
C SER A 287 5.62 -7.38 -21.05
N ILE A 288 6.37 -8.46 -20.87
CA ILE A 288 6.85 -8.97 -19.58
C ILE A 288 8.38 -8.85 -19.57
N PRO A 289 8.94 -7.67 -19.26
CA PRO A 289 10.39 -7.45 -19.30
C PRO A 289 11.13 -8.06 -18.10
N VAL A 290 10.43 -8.30 -17.00
CA VAL A 290 10.98 -8.79 -15.75
C VAL A 290 10.08 -9.83 -15.10
N GLY A 291 10.65 -10.60 -14.20
CA GLY A 291 9.95 -11.59 -13.40
C GLY A 291 10.94 -12.48 -12.67
N LYS A 292 10.41 -13.49 -12.03
CA LYS A 292 11.22 -14.54 -11.40
C LYS A 292 10.51 -15.90 -11.48
N ASP A 293 11.25 -16.96 -11.20
CA ASP A 293 10.69 -18.30 -11.06
C ASP A 293 11.11 -18.98 -9.75
N SER A 294 10.29 -19.92 -9.31
CA SER A 294 10.56 -20.83 -8.20
C SER A 294 10.07 -22.20 -8.61
N LEU A 295 10.98 -23.05 -9.06
CA LEU A 295 10.62 -24.28 -9.76
C LEU A 295 10.72 -25.56 -8.91
N SER A 296 10.88 -25.41 -7.58
CA SER A 296 10.98 -26.51 -6.63
C SER A 296 9.82 -26.52 -5.63
N MET A 297 8.62 -26.15 -6.06
CA MET A 297 7.44 -25.95 -5.20
C MET A 297 6.81 -27.28 -4.75
N LYS A 298 7.61 -28.05 -4.02
CA LYS A 298 7.22 -29.33 -3.42
C LYS A 298 7.74 -29.38 -1.99
N THR A 299 6.86 -29.71 -1.05
CA THR A 299 7.21 -29.93 0.35
C THR A 299 6.97 -31.39 0.72
N SER A 300 7.94 -32.02 1.34
CA SER A 300 7.83 -33.39 1.85
C SER A 300 8.22 -33.43 3.31
N TRP A 301 7.42 -34.12 4.14
CA TRP A 301 7.69 -34.30 5.56
C TRP A 301 7.17 -35.64 6.05
N LYS A 302 7.53 -36.00 7.28
CA LYS A 302 6.92 -37.10 8.00
C LYS A 302 5.88 -36.56 8.97
N ASP A 303 4.69 -37.17 8.97
CA ASP A 303 3.66 -36.81 9.94
C ASP A 303 3.98 -37.41 11.34
N GLN A 304 3.09 -37.14 12.30
CA GLN A 304 3.25 -37.64 13.69
C GLN A 304 3.23 -39.17 13.78
N ALA A 305 2.70 -39.89 12.80
CA ALA A 305 2.71 -41.35 12.71
C ALA A 305 3.98 -41.89 12.00
N GLY A 306 4.85 -40.98 11.51
CA GLY A 306 6.06 -41.34 10.77
C GLY A 306 5.81 -41.65 9.28
N GLU A 307 4.61 -41.37 8.78
CA GLU A 307 4.28 -41.55 7.35
C GLU A 307 4.81 -40.39 6.50
N ASP A 308 5.34 -40.72 5.33
CA ASP A 308 5.79 -39.73 4.37
C ASP A 308 4.58 -38.98 3.76
N LYS A 309 4.59 -37.68 3.87
CA LYS A 309 3.59 -36.79 3.28
C LYS A 309 4.27 -35.88 2.26
N THR A 310 3.55 -35.52 1.22
CA THR A 310 4.04 -34.61 0.18
C THR A 310 2.90 -33.71 -0.29
N VAL A 311 3.20 -32.44 -0.41
CA VAL A 311 2.35 -31.45 -1.08
C VAL A 311 3.10 -30.90 -2.29
N VAL A 312 2.41 -30.85 -3.42
CA VAL A 312 2.92 -30.31 -4.68
C VAL A 312 2.04 -29.12 -5.05
N SER A 313 2.65 -27.95 -5.20
CA SER A 313 1.94 -26.79 -5.68
C SER A 313 1.63 -26.92 -7.18
N PRO A 314 0.42 -26.60 -7.64
CA PRO A 314 0.17 -26.42 -9.07
C PRO A 314 1.01 -25.28 -9.62
N VAL A 315 1.17 -25.21 -10.95
CA VAL A 315 1.80 -24.05 -11.58
C VAL A 315 1.02 -22.80 -11.20
N SER A 316 1.72 -21.81 -10.66
CA SER A 316 1.15 -20.53 -10.26
C SER A 316 1.81 -19.42 -11.06
N LEU A 317 1.00 -18.46 -11.50
CA LEU A 317 1.47 -17.23 -12.12
C LEU A 317 0.85 -16.06 -11.36
N VAL A 318 1.70 -15.24 -10.75
CA VAL A 318 1.30 -13.94 -10.20
C VAL A 318 1.80 -12.85 -11.14
N VAL A 319 0.88 -12.06 -11.65
CA VAL A 319 1.16 -10.95 -12.57
C VAL A 319 1.01 -9.64 -11.83
N SER A 320 2.01 -8.78 -11.91
CA SER A 320 1.89 -7.37 -11.51
C SER A 320 1.89 -6.52 -12.78
N ALA A 321 0.84 -5.74 -12.98
CA ALA A 321 0.72 -4.79 -14.07
C ALA A 321 1.05 -3.39 -13.57
N ALA A 322 1.83 -2.62 -14.34
CA ALA A 322 2.16 -1.25 -14.04
C ALA A 322 1.98 -0.35 -15.26
N ALA A 323 1.55 0.88 -15.05
CA ALA A 323 1.41 1.87 -16.11
C ALA A 323 1.49 3.30 -15.58
N PRO A 324 1.98 4.28 -16.39
CA PRO A 324 1.86 5.69 -16.09
C PRO A 324 0.40 6.14 -16.07
N VAL A 325 0.09 7.05 -15.14
CA VAL A 325 -1.24 7.66 -14.95
C VAL A 325 -1.21 9.09 -15.46
N TYR A 326 -2.21 9.46 -16.27
CA TYR A 326 -2.34 10.81 -16.81
C TYR A 326 -2.82 11.81 -15.74
N ASP A 327 -3.84 11.41 -14.96
CA ASP A 327 -4.37 12.24 -13.87
C ASP A 327 -4.79 11.33 -12.69
N ILE A 328 -4.04 11.43 -11.61
CA ILE A 328 -4.26 10.65 -10.38
C ILE A 328 -5.60 10.94 -9.69
N ARG A 329 -6.33 11.96 -10.10
CA ARG A 329 -7.66 12.31 -9.57
C ARG A 329 -8.78 11.49 -10.21
N ASN A 330 -8.53 10.91 -11.40
CA ASN A 330 -9.50 10.20 -12.23
C ASN A 330 -9.43 8.70 -11.99
N ASN A 331 -9.93 8.24 -10.83
CA ASN A 331 -9.99 6.83 -10.48
C ASN A 331 -11.44 6.40 -10.32
N LEU A 332 -11.79 5.28 -10.89
CA LEU A 332 -13.02 4.55 -10.61
C LEU A 332 -12.84 3.75 -9.32
N LEU A 333 -13.89 3.62 -8.53
CA LEU A 333 -13.85 2.96 -7.23
C LEU A 333 -14.91 1.88 -7.13
N PRO A 334 -14.66 0.80 -6.39
CA PRO A 334 -15.66 -0.20 -6.03
C PRO A 334 -16.58 0.31 -4.91
N MET A 335 -17.11 1.52 -5.07
CA MET A 335 -18.00 2.18 -4.11
C MET A 335 -19.16 2.81 -4.88
N PHE A 336 -20.37 2.38 -4.61
CA PHE A 336 -21.55 2.96 -5.24
C PHE A 336 -21.68 4.45 -4.94
N ALA A 337 -21.94 5.23 -5.98
CA ALA A 337 -22.25 6.66 -5.86
C ALA A 337 -23.69 6.84 -5.35
N GLU A 338 -23.88 6.81 -4.03
CA GLU A 338 -25.19 6.95 -3.38
C GLU A 338 -25.92 8.25 -3.75
N SER A 339 -25.18 9.31 -4.01
CA SER A 339 -25.74 10.60 -4.44
C SER A 339 -26.48 10.53 -5.78
N VAL A 340 -26.21 9.49 -6.59
CA VAL A 340 -26.87 9.25 -7.89
C VAL A 340 -27.70 7.97 -7.79
N ARG A 341 -28.76 7.98 -6.98
CA ARG A 341 -29.64 6.81 -6.79
C ARG A 341 -30.41 6.40 -8.04
N ASP A 342 -30.76 7.35 -8.91
CA ASP A 342 -31.35 7.05 -10.22
C ASP A 342 -30.27 6.55 -11.18
N SER A 343 -29.81 5.33 -10.91
CA SER A 343 -28.72 4.67 -11.63
C SER A 343 -29.07 3.21 -11.93
N SER A 344 -28.33 2.61 -12.84
CA SER A 344 -28.41 1.20 -13.20
C SER A 344 -27.10 0.51 -12.88
N LEU A 345 -27.20 -0.72 -12.38
CA LEU A 345 -26.07 -1.63 -12.23
C LEU A 345 -25.99 -2.52 -13.48
N LEU A 346 -24.83 -2.59 -14.07
CA LEU A 346 -24.56 -3.38 -15.28
C LEU A 346 -23.40 -4.34 -15.00
N LEU A 347 -23.51 -5.57 -15.49
CA LEU A 347 -22.41 -6.53 -15.59
C LEU A 347 -21.82 -6.47 -17.00
N ILE A 348 -20.51 -6.36 -17.08
CA ILE A 348 -19.76 -6.63 -18.30
C ILE A 348 -19.19 -8.04 -18.15
N ASP A 349 -19.68 -8.98 -18.94
CA ASP A 349 -19.32 -10.40 -18.88
C ASP A 349 -18.48 -10.78 -20.11
N LEU A 350 -17.17 -11.01 -19.89
CA LEU A 350 -16.25 -11.44 -20.94
C LEU A 350 -16.23 -12.97 -21.14
N GLY A 351 -16.96 -13.71 -20.30
CA GLY A 351 -17.06 -15.18 -20.37
C GLY A 351 -18.05 -15.70 -21.41
N HIS A 352 -18.69 -14.84 -22.20
CA HIS A 352 -19.73 -15.20 -23.19
C HIS A 352 -20.91 -16.01 -22.61
N GLY A 353 -21.20 -15.83 -21.31
CA GLY A 353 -22.22 -16.57 -20.62
C GLY A 353 -21.92 -18.07 -20.50
N LYS A 354 -20.65 -18.46 -20.57
CA LYS A 354 -20.23 -19.85 -20.32
C LYS A 354 -20.33 -20.23 -18.86
N ASP A 355 -20.15 -19.25 -17.94
CA ASP A 355 -20.29 -19.39 -16.49
C ASP A 355 -19.56 -20.60 -15.93
N ARG A 356 -18.30 -20.76 -16.37
CA ARG A 356 -17.44 -21.89 -16.00
C ARG A 356 -17.00 -21.79 -14.54
N LEU A 357 -17.12 -22.88 -13.79
CA LEU A 357 -16.85 -22.90 -12.34
C LEU A 357 -15.53 -23.58 -11.94
N GLY A 358 -14.85 -24.21 -12.90
CA GLY A 358 -13.62 -24.96 -12.59
C GLY A 358 -12.54 -24.06 -12.00
N GLY A 359 -12.00 -24.44 -10.83
CA GLY A 359 -11.01 -23.68 -10.09
C GLY A 359 -11.55 -22.51 -9.27
N SER A 360 -12.85 -22.16 -9.39
CA SER A 360 -13.46 -21.07 -8.60
C SER A 360 -13.48 -21.37 -7.10
N VAL A 361 -13.59 -20.33 -6.27
CA VAL A 361 -13.81 -20.48 -4.82
C VAL A 361 -15.10 -21.25 -4.54
N TYR A 362 -16.14 -21.04 -5.34
CA TYR A 362 -17.36 -21.85 -5.24
C TYR A 362 -17.09 -23.35 -5.41
N SER A 363 -16.25 -23.73 -6.38
CA SER A 363 -15.86 -25.15 -6.56
C SER A 363 -15.11 -25.67 -5.34
N GLN A 364 -14.25 -24.87 -4.74
CA GLN A 364 -13.47 -25.24 -3.58
C GLN A 364 -14.35 -25.48 -2.34
N VAL A 365 -15.22 -24.54 -2.00
CA VAL A 365 -16.11 -24.63 -0.82
C VAL A 365 -17.15 -25.74 -0.99
N THR A 366 -17.60 -25.99 -2.21
CA THR A 366 -18.56 -27.05 -2.51
C THR A 366 -17.91 -28.42 -2.75
N GLN A 367 -16.54 -28.46 -2.74
CA GLN A 367 -15.74 -29.65 -3.06
C GLN A 367 -16.09 -30.28 -4.42
N ARG A 368 -16.44 -29.41 -5.40
CA ARG A 368 -16.70 -29.78 -6.79
C ARG A 368 -15.51 -29.43 -7.62
N PHE A 369 -14.84 -30.41 -8.19
CA PHE A 369 -13.76 -30.17 -9.11
C PHE A 369 -14.28 -30.30 -10.54
N ASP A 370 -14.41 -29.19 -11.25
CA ASP A 370 -14.76 -29.17 -12.67
C ASP A 370 -13.49 -28.88 -13.48
N SER A 371 -13.31 -29.65 -14.55
CA SER A 371 -12.21 -29.42 -15.51
C SER A 371 -12.53 -28.31 -16.51
N VAL A 372 -13.75 -27.79 -16.52
CA VAL A 372 -14.18 -26.67 -17.37
C VAL A 372 -13.96 -25.36 -16.61
N THR A 373 -12.85 -24.71 -16.93
CA THR A 373 -12.36 -23.53 -16.24
C THR A 373 -12.69 -22.25 -16.98
N PRO A 374 -12.84 -21.11 -16.26
CA PRO A 374 -12.80 -19.77 -16.88
C PRO A 374 -11.55 -19.60 -17.76
N ASP A 375 -11.70 -18.84 -18.84
CA ASP A 375 -10.61 -18.56 -19.78
C ASP A 375 -10.88 -17.30 -20.59
N MET A 376 -9.88 -16.45 -20.78
CA MET A 376 -9.91 -15.32 -21.69
C MET A 376 -9.34 -15.74 -23.06
N GLU A 377 -10.20 -16.32 -23.91
CA GLU A 377 -9.78 -16.98 -25.15
C GLU A 377 -9.35 -15.98 -26.24
N ASP A 378 -9.98 -14.81 -26.31
CA ASP A 378 -9.68 -13.78 -27.32
C ASP A 378 -9.08 -12.50 -26.67
N PRO A 379 -7.77 -12.27 -26.80
CA PRO A 379 -7.12 -11.06 -26.27
C PRO A 379 -7.64 -9.76 -26.88
N LYS A 380 -8.23 -9.81 -28.09
CA LYS A 380 -8.78 -8.61 -28.73
C LYS A 380 -10.05 -8.12 -28.04
N GLU A 381 -10.83 -9.02 -27.48
CA GLU A 381 -12.02 -8.66 -26.68
C GLU A 381 -11.60 -7.97 -25.37
N LEU A 382 -10.57 -8.50 -24.70
CA LEU A 382 -10.00 -7.84 -23.53
C LEU A 382 -9.48 -6.44 -23.88
N LYS A 383 -8.74 -6.29 -24.99
CA LYS A 383 -8.25 -4.97 -25.43
C LYS A 383 -9.39 -3.98 -25.66
N LYS A 384 -10.46 -4.39 -26.35
CA LYS A 384 -11.64 -3.56 -26.56
C LYS A 384 -12.33 -3.18 -25.25
N PHE A 385 -12.41 -4.12 -24.28
CA PHE A 385 -12.94 -3.84 -22.97
C PHE A 385 -12.13 -2.74 -22.27
N LEU A 386 -10.79 -2.83 -22.25
CA LEU A 386 -9.92 -1.82 -21.65
C LEU A 386 -10.13 -0.43 -22.30
N GLU A 387 -10.18 -0.38 -23.63
CA GLU A 387 -10.42 0.85 -24.39
C GLU A 387 -11.79 1.46 -24.08
N LEU A 388 -12.85 0.64 -23.99
CA LEU A 388 -14.21 1.07 -23.64
C LEU A 388 -14.29 1.65 -22.23
N ILE A 389 -13.75 0.93 -21.24
CA ILE A 389 -13.77 1.42 -19.85
C ILE A 389 -13.03 2.75 -19.75
N ARG A 390 -11.86 2.88 -20.37
CA ARG A 390 -11.11 4.15 -20.39
C ARG A 390 -11.90 5.28 -21.07
N SER A 391 -12.52 5.00 -22.20
CA SER A 391 -13.34 5.98 -22.91
C SER A 391 -14.56 6.43 -22.10
N LEU A 392 -15.28 5.49 -21.50
CA LEU A 392 -16.47 5.77 -20.67
C LEU A 392 -16.11 6.50 -19.38
N SER A 393 -14.99 6.12 -18.74
CA SER A 393 -14.45 6.82 -17.58
C SER A 393 -14.11 8.28 -17.90
N ALA A 394 -13.40 8.52 -19.00
CA ALA A 394 -13.06 9.87 -19.46
C ALA A 394 -14.29 10.75 -19.76
N LYS A 395 -15.38 10.14 -20.20
CA LYS A 395 -16.68 10.82 -20.38
C LYS A 395 -17.45 11.03 -19.07
N GLY A 396 -16.97 10.49 -17.93
CA GLY A 396 -17.71 10.46 -16.68
C GLY A 396 -19.01 9.65 -16.76
N ALA A 397 -19.06 8.60 -17.61
CA ALA A 397 -20.23 7.76 -17.77
C ALA A 397 -20.35 6.69 -16.71
N ILE A 398 -19.22 6.22 -16.16
CA ILE A 398 -19.14 5.23 -15.09
C ILE A 398 -19.05 5.96 -13.75
N LEU A 399 -19.91 5.62 -12.82
CA LEU A 399 -19.96 6.19 -11.47
C LEU A 399 -19.21 5.33 -10.45
N ALA A 400 -19.24 4.01 -10.61
CA ALA A 400 -18.53 3.02 -9.81
C ALA A 400 -18.09 1.86 -10.69
N TYR A 401 -17.01 1.21 -10.32
CA TYR A 401 -16.42 0.09 -11.03
C TYR A 401 -15.80 -0.89 -10.04
N HIS A 402 -16.02 -2.18 -10.26
CA HIS A 402 -15.29 -3.26 -9.60
C HIS A 402 -15.10 -4.42 -10.58
N ASP A 403 -13.91 -5.01 -10.61
CA ASP A 403 -13.70 -6.18 -11.42
C ASP A 403 -14.49 -7.39 -10.89
N ARG A 404 -14.77 -8.36 -11.75
CA ARG A 404 -15.29 -9.66 -11.34
C ARG A 404 -14.12 -10.63 -11.23
N SER A 405 -13.80 -11.02 -10.02
CA SER A 405 -12.66 -11.86 -9.69
C SER A 405 -13.09 -13.02 -8.77
N ASP A 406 -12.29 -13.36 -7.77
CA ASP A 406 -12.54 -14.44 -6.83
C ASP A 406 -13.89 -14.29 -6.12
N GLY A 407 -14.68 -15.38 -6.09
CA GLY A 407 -16.03 -15.37 -5.56
C GLY A 407 -17.09 -14.85 -6.54
N GLY A 408 -16.68 -14.39 -7.73
CA GLY A 408 -17.55 -14.03 -8.86
C GLY A 408 -18.39 -12.76 -8.63
N LEU A 409 -19.52 -12.69 -9.34
CA LEU A 409 -20.44 -11.55 -9.27
C LEU A 409 -20.98 -11.32 -7.84
N ALA A 410 -21.21 -12.39 -7.08
CA ALA A 410 -21.73 -12.29 -5.73
C ALA A 410 -20.76 -11.55 -4.79
N ALA A 411 -19.46 -11.89 -4.84
CA ALA A 411 -18.44 -11.22 -4.05
C ALA A 411 -18.29 -9.75 -4.47
N ALA A 412 -18.19 -9.47 -5.77
CA ALA A 412 -18.05 -8.11 -6.29
C ALA A 412 -19.21 -7.19 -5.83
N LEU A 413 -20.47 -7.66 -5.92
CA LEU A 413 -21.61 -6.89 -5.42
C LEU A 413 -21.55 -6.65 -3.90
N CYS A 414 -21.21 -7.69 -3.13
CA CYS A 414 -21.09 -7.58 -1.67
C CYS A 414 -20.00 -6.57 -1.28
N GLU A 415 -18.84 -6.61 -1.90
CA GLU A 415 -17.71 -5.72 -1.63
C GLU A 415 -18.05 -4.26 -1.95
N MET A 416 -18.74 -4.01 -3.06
CA MET A 416 -19.25 -2.68 -3.39
C MET A 416 -20.29 -2.20 -2.36
N MET A 417 -21.16 -3.09 -1.86
CA MET A 417 -22.12 -2.79 -0.78
C MET A 417 -21.38 -2.47 0.53
N PHE A 418 -20.34 -3.24 0.87
CA PHE A 418 -19.54 -3.01 2.10
C PHE A 418 -18.85 -1.64 2.09
N ALA A 419 -18.35 -1.21 0.94
CA ALA A 419 -17.71 0.09 0.78
C ALA A 419 -18.68 1.28 0.79
N SER A 420 -19.97 1.03 0.48
CA SER A 420 -20.99 2.08 0.25
C SER A 420 -22.07 2.14 1.31
N HIS A 421 -22.30 1.05 2.08
CA HIS A 421 -23.43 0.86 2.98
C HIS A 421 -24.79 1.13 2.26
N VAL A 422 -24.93 0.59 1.06
CA VAL A 422 -26.12 0.73 0.21
C VAL A 422 -26.54 -0.65 -0.23
N GLY A 423 -27.85 -0.96 -0.17
CA GLY A 423 -28.39 -2.21 -0.67
C GLY A 423 -28.53 -2.23 -2.19
N VAL A 424 -28.71 -3.43 -2.73
CA VAL A 424 -28.91 -3.65 -4.17
C VAL A 424 -30.08 -4.60 -4.42
N GLU A 425 -30.78 -4.34 -5.51
CA GLU A 425 -31.81 -5.23 -6.08
C GLU A 425 -31.32 -5.73 -7.42
N ILE A 426 -31.11 -7.04 -7.54
CA ILE A 426 -30.58 -7.71 -8.72
C ILE A 426 -31.67 -8.52 -9.38
N VAL A 427 -31.89 -8.33 -10.68
CA VAL A 427 -32.82 -9.10 -11.52
C VAL A 427 -32.03 -10.15 -12.28
N ALA A 428 -32.05 -11.39 -11.82
CA ALA A 428 -31.23 -12.47 -12.36
C ALA A 428 -31.80 -13.13 -13.64
N ASP A 429 -32.97 -12.71 -14.12
CA ASP A 429 -33.62 -13.32 -15.27
C ASP A 429 -32.74 -13.34 -16.54
N ALA A 430 -31.93 -12.30 -16.75
CA ALA A 430 -31.00 -12.23 -17.88
C ALA A 430 -29.73 -13.08 -17.69
N LEU A 431 -29.46 -13.53 -16.48
CA LEU A 431 -28.26 -14.29 -16.11
C LEU A 431 -28.51 -15.80 -16.04
N VAL A 432 -29.76 -16.21 -15.90
CA VAL A 432 -30.18 -17.62 -15.71
C VAL A 432 -30.93 -18.11 -16.95
N SER A 433 -30.74 -19.38 -17.28
CA SER A 433 -31.47 -20.03 -18.38
C SER A 433 -31.69 -21.51 -18.03
N LYS A 434 -32.26 -22.27 -18.94
CA LYS A 434 -32.46 -23.72 -18.75
C LYS A 434 -31.12 -24.46 -18.47
N ASP A 435 -30.03 -23.96 -19.05
CA ASP A 435 -28.70 -24.57 -18.97
C ASP A 435 -27.73 -23.79 -18.08
N ARG A 436 -28.20 -22.72 -17.41
CA ARG A 436 -27.41 -21.83 -16.54
C ARG A 436 -28.15 -21.62 -15.23
N THR A 437 -27.62 -22.15 -14.16
CA THR A 437 -28.16 -22.01 -12.80
C THR A 437 -27.82 -20.65 -12.17
N LEU A 438 -28.57 -20.26 -11.16
CA LEU A 438 -28.29 -19.05 -10.38
C LEU A 438 -26.90 -19.11 -9.75
N ASN A 439 -26.49 -20.27 -9.23
CA ASN A 439 -25.16 -20.42 -8.64
C ASN A 439 -24.03 -20.24 -9.68
N GLN A 440 -24.21 -20.77 -10.90
CA GLN A 440 -23.26 -20.52 -11.97
C GLN A 440 -23.15 -19.04 -12.30
N ALA A 441 -24.28 -18.34 -12.43
CA ALA A 441 -24.28 -16.90 -12.73
C ALA A 441 -23.65 -16.05 -11.62
N LEU A 442 -23.84 -16.42 -10.35
CA LEU A 442 -23.35 -15.66 -9.20
C LEU A 442 -21.88 -15.91 -8.86
N PHE A 443 -21.41 -17.15 -9.05
CA PHE A 443 -20.12 -17.59 -8.50
C PHE A 443 -19.08 -17.96 -9.56
N ASN A 444 -19.38 -17.80 -10.88
CA ASN A 444 -18.32 -17.96 -11.87
C ASN A 444 -17.34 -16.79 -11.80
N GLU A 445 -16.07 -17.12 -12.05
CA GLU A 445 -14.95 -16.18 -11.98
C GLU A 445 -14.42 -15.84 -13.39
N GLU A 446 -15.31 -15.82 -14.39
CA GLU A 446 -15.00 -15.29 -15.72
C GLU A 446 -14.62 -13.82 -15.62
N LEU A 447 -13.68 -13.34 -16.44
CA LEU A 447 -13.32 -11.91 -16.44
C LEU A 447 -14.52 -11.02 -16.75
N GLY A 448 -14.52 -9.86 -16.18
CA GLY A 448 -15.55 -8.85 -16.36
C GLY A 448 -15.54 -7.79 -15.27
N ALA A 449 -16.60 -7.00 -15.19
CA ALA A 449 -16.73 -5.98 -14.15
C ALA A 449 -18.19 -5.65 -13.86
N VAL A 450 -18.46 -5.17 -12.65
CA VAL A 450 -19.70 -4.52 -12.26
C VAL A 450 -19.49 -3.01 -12.37
N ILE A 451 -20.39 -2.33 -13.09
CA ILE A 451 -20.37 -0.87 -13.18
C ILE A 451 -21.69 -0.26 -12.75
N GLN A 452 -21.63 0.91 -12.14
CA GLN A 452 -22.79 1.77 -11.90
C GLN A 452 -22.79 2.90 -12.93
N VAL A 453 -23.96 3.13 -13.54
CA VAL A 453 -24.18 4.17 -14.55
C VAL A 453 -25.43 4.97 -14.21
N ALA A 454 -25.40 6.29 -14.31
CA ALA A 454 -26.63 7.09 -14.18
C ALA A 454 -27.65 6.63 -15.20
N ARG A 455 -28.92 6.46 -14.79
CA ARG A 455 -29.98 5.92 -15.65
C ARG A 455 -30.11 6.69 -16.98
N GLY A 456 -29.99 8.01 -16.94
CA GLY A 456 -30.03 8.85 -18.13
C GLY A 456 -28.88 8.63 -19.13
N ARG A 457 -27.83 7.93 -18.72
CA ARG A 457 -26.65 7.63 -19.57
C ARG A 457 -26.56 6.15 -19.97
N ALA A 458 -27.43 5.27 -19.44
CA ALA A 458 -27.37 3.84 -19.75
C ALA A 458 -27.44 3.55 -21.25
N ALA A 459 -28.34 4.21 -21.98
CA ALA A 459 -28.45 4.05 -23.45
C ALA A 459 -27.21 4.58 -24.22
N GLU A 460 -26.43 5.51 -23.66
CA GLU A 460 -25.16 5.92 -24.24
C GLU A 460 -24.10 4.81 -24.07
N VAL A 461 -24.01 4.23 -22.88
CA VAL A 461 -23.11 3.12 -22.60
C VAL A 461 -23.43 1.92 -23.48
N GLU A 462 -24.70 1.53 -23.60
CA GLU A 462 -25.14 0.44 -24.50
C GLU A 462 -24.69 0.69 -25.93
N ARG A 463 -24.92 1.89 -26.48
CA ARG A 463 -24.49 2.24 -27.85
C ARG A 463 -22.98 2.18 -28.03
N ASP A 464 -22.17 2.60 -27.02
CA ASP A 464 -20.72 2.54 -27.11
C ASP A 464 -20.24 1.08 -27.14
N PHE A 465 -20.85 0.19 -26.34
CA PHE A 465 -20.58 -1.25 -26.36
C PHE A 465 -21.00 -1.90 -27.69
N GLU A 466 -22.17 -1.55 -28.23
CA GLU A 466 -22.61 -2.03 -29.52
C GLU A 466 -21.69 -1.58 -30.68
N ALA A 467 -21.28 -0.31 -30.68
CA ALA A 467 -20.37 0.25 -31.66
C ALA A 467 -18.99 -0.41 -31.64
N ALA A 468 -18.50 -0.84 -30.48
CA ALA A 468 -17.26 -1.61 -30.34
C ALA A 468 -17.43 -3.10 -30.69
N GLY A 469 -18.65 -3.56 -30.99
CA GLY A 469 -18.97 -4.97 -31.22
C GLY A 469 -18.94 -5.81 -29.92
N MET A 470 -19.13 -5.16 -28.77
CA MET A 470 -19.10 -5.76 -27.42
C MET A 470 -20.51 -5.77 -26.75
N GLY A 471 -21.58 -5.40 -27.46
CA GLY A 471 -22.95 -5.35 -26.87
C GLY A 471 -23.41 -6.67 -26.26
N TRP A 472 -22.89 -7.80 -26.72
CA TRP A 472 -23.15 -9.13 -26.16
C TRP A 472 -22.67 -9.29 -24.72
N SER A 473 -21.64 -8.55 -24.31
CA SER A 473 -21.05 -8.66 -22.98
C SER A 473 -21.82 -7.86 -21.91
N LEU A 474 -22.61 -6.86 -22.30
CA LEU A 474 -23.30 -5.98 -21.37
C LEU A 474 -24.63 -6.58 -20.90
N LYS A 475 -24.82 -6.69 -19.59
CA LYS A 475 -26.05 -7.22 -18.96
C LYS A 475 -26.56 -6.23 -17.93
N TYR A 476 -27.88 -5.95 -17.97
CA TYR A 476 -28.54 -5.21 -16.91
C TYR A 476 -28.64 -6.10 -15.66
N LEU A 477 -28.19 -5.61 -14.51
CA LEU A 477 -28.24 -6.31 -13.23
C LEU A 477 -29.43 -5.84 -12.37
N GLY A 478 -29.60 -4.52 -12.23
CA GLY A 478 -30.58 -3.98 -11.29
C GLY A 478 -30.28 -2.55 -10.87
N ASN A 479 -30.63 -2.23 -9.61
CA ASN A 479 -30.54 -0.88 -9.07
C ASN A 479 -30.06 -0.89 -7.61
N LEU A 480 -29.70 0.30 -7.11
CA LEU A 480 -29.47 0.54 -5.69
C LEU A 480 -30.81 0.61 -4.93
N THR A 481 -30.80 0.14 -3.68
CA THR A 481 -31.92 0.22 -2.75
C THR A 481 -31.56 0.97 -1.46
N GLN A 482 -32.54 1.17 -0.58
CA GLN A 482 -32.33 1.87 0.71
C GLN A 482 -32.27 0.92 1.90
N ASP A 483 -32.53 -0.36 1.67
CA ASP A 483 -32.79 -1.35 2.71
C ASP A 483 -31.54 -2.07 3.26
N ASP A 484 -30.34 -1.70 2.78
CA ASP A 484 -29.05 -2.29 3.18
C ASP A 484 -28.99 -3.83 3.00
N HIS A 485 -29.69 -4.34 1.97
CA HIS A 485 -29.77 -5.77 1.66
C HIS A 485 -29.26 -6.08 0.26
N LEU A 486 -28.73 -7.29 0.09
CA LEU A 486 -28.57 -7.93 -1.21
C LEU A 486 -29.86 -8.69 -1.52
N ASN A 487 -30.66 -8.14 -2.43
CA ASN A 487 -31.91 -8.75 -2.87
C ASN A 487 -31.74 -9.30 -4.30
N ILE A 488 -31.98 -10.59 -4.51
CA ILE A 488 -31.92 -11.22 -5.82
C ILE A 488 -33.30 -11.73 -6.20
N TYR A 489 -33.76 -11.31 -7.37
CA TYR A 489 -35.06 -11.68 -7.93
C TYR A 489 -34.85 -12.56 -9.16
N LEU A 490 -35.72 -13.60 -9.28
CA LEU A 490 -35.83 -14.49 -10.43
C LEU A 490 -37.32 -14.73 -10.72
N GLU A 491 -37.71 -14.49 -11.96
CA GLU A 491 -39.12 -14.56 -12.39
C GLU A 491 -40.05 -13.74 -11.50
N GLY A 492 -39.58 -12.56 -11.08
CA GLY A 492 -40.33 -11.64 -10.22
C GLY A 492 -40.45 -12.07 -8.76
N LYS A 493 -39.79 -13.15 -8.33
CA LYS A 493 -39.78 -13.62 -6.94
C LYS A 493 -38.43 -13.34 -6.31
N CYS A 494 -38.41 -12.82 -5.09
CA CYS A 494 -37.20 -12.73 -4.31
C CYS A 494 -36.74 -14.15 -3.92
N VAL A 495 -35.60 -14.57 -4.44
CA VAL A 495 -34.99 -15.90 -4.22
C VAL A 495 -33.86 -15.86 -3.19
N LEU A 496 -33.30 -14.68 -2.93
CA LEU A 496 -32.29 -14.43 -1.90
C LEU A 496 -32.46 -12.99 -1.38
N SER A 497 -32.44 -12.84 -0.05
CA SER A 497 -32.42 -11.53 0.61
C SER A 497 -31.54 -11.64 1.86
N GLU A 498 -30.40 -10.93 1.87
CA GLU A 498 -29.40 -11.01 2.94
C GLU A 498 -28.99 -9.62 3.40
N ASP A 499 -28.90 -9.44 4.71
CA ASP A 499 -28.46 -8.19 5.33
C ASP A 499 -26.95 -7.96 5.08
N ARG A 500 -26.58 -6.74 4.72
CA ARG A 500 -25.17 -6.37 4.47
C ARG A 500 -24.28 -6.67 5.67
N VAL A 501 -24.74 -6.42 6.90
CA VAL A 501 -23.95 -6.64 8.12
C VAL A 501 -23.58 -8.12 8.26
N ASP A 502 -24.53 -9.03 8.04
CA ASP A 502 -24.28 -10.46 8.14
C ASP A 502 -23.29 -10.94 7.09
N LEU A 503 -23.44 -10.45 5.84
CA LEU A 503 -22.51 -10.73 4.74
C LEU A 503 -21.12 -10.17 5.02
N GLN A 504 -21.02 -8.92 5.53
CA GLN A 504 -19.74 -8.28 5.82
C GLN A 504 -19.03 -8.92 7.01
N LYS A 505 -19.77 -9.40 8.01
CA LYS A 505 -19.21 -10.19 9.12
C LYS A 505 -18.63 -11.52 8.60
N ALA A 506 -19.34 -12.24 7.74
CA ALA A 506 -18.82 -13.45 7.12
C ALA A 506 -17.54 -13.18 6.33
N TRP A 507 -17.52 -12.10 5.54
CA TRP A 507 -16.35 -11.67 4.77
C TRP A 507 -15.16 -11.25 5.65
N ASN A 508 -15.38 -10.72 6.85
CA ASN A 508 -14.32 -10.34 7.79
C ASN A 508 -13.93 -11.45 8.77
N GLU A 509 -14.58 -12.59 8.76
CA GLU A 509 -14.37 -13.66 9.74
C GLU A 509 -12.91 -14.08 9.89
N VAL A 510 -12.24 -14.38 8.77
CA VAL A 510 -10.81 -14.80 8.77
C VAL A 510 -9.93 -13.68 9.30
N SER A 511 -10.15 -12.44 8.86
CA SER A 511 -9.38 -11.28 9.29
C SER A 511 -9.52 -11.04 10.80
N TRP A 512 -10.75 -11.16 11.32
CA TRP A 512 -11.03 -11.04 12.75
C TRP A 512 -10.34 -12.12 13.57
N GLN A 513 -10.47 -13.40 13.17
CA GLN A 513 -9.88 -14.52 13.91
C GLN A 513 -8.35 -14.42 13.95
N ILE A 514 -7.70 -14.04 12.84
CA ILE A 514 -6.25 -13.85 12.81
C ILE A 514 -5.83 -12.67 13.68
N ALA A 515 -6.51 -11.54 13.59
CA ALA A 515 -6.24 -10.37 14.43
C ALA A 515 -6.42 -10.71 15.93
N ARG A 516 -7.49 -11.43 16.27
CA ARG A 516 -7.77 -11.87 17.63
C ARG A 516 -6.70 -12.80 18.22
N MET A 517 -6.06 -13.62 17.37
CA MET A 517 -4.96 -14.49 17.81
C MET A 517 -3.62 -13.78 17.92
N ARG A 518 -3.39 -12.74 17.12
CA ARG A 518 -2.12 -12.05 17.01
C ARG A 518 -2.03 -10.80 17.89
N ASP A 519 -3.12 -10.04 17.96
CA ASP A 519 -3.20 -8.71 18.54
C ASP A 519 -3.92 -8.75 19.91
N ASN A 520 -4.26 -7.58 20.46
CA ASN A 520 -5.16 -7.50 21.61
C ASN A 520 -6.57 -7.97 21.19
N PRO A 521 -7.09 -9.07 21.81
CA PRO A 521 -8.39 -9.63 21.42
C PRO A 521 -9.56 -8.65 21.59
N GLU A 522 -9.53 -7.78 22.61
CA GLU A 522 -10.59 -6.81 22.86
C GLU A 522 -10.66 -5.77 21.74
N CYS A 523 -9.52 -5.36 21.20
CA CYS A 523 -9.45 -4.47 20.05
C CYS A 523 -9.98 -5.17 18.77
N ALA A 524 -9.57 -6.41 18.53
CA ALA A 524 -10.05 -7.18 17.39
C ALA A 524 -11.59 -7.40 17.45
N ASP A 525 -12.10 -7.74 18.62
CA ASP A 525 -13.55 -7.92 18.85
C ASP A 525 -14.30 -6.59 18.65
N SER A 526 -13.76 -5.46 19.15
CA SER A 526 -14.34 -4.13 18.99
C SER A 526 -14.45 -3.73 17.50
N GLU A 527 -13.40 -3.97 16.69
CA GLU A 527 -13.43 -3.68 15.26
C GLU A 527 -14.46 -4.54 14.51
N TYR A 528 -14.57 -5.82 14.86
CA TYR A 528 -15.54 -6.74 14.27
C TYR A 528 -16.99 -6.37 14.63
N GLU A 529 -17.24 -6.02 15.88
CA GLU A 529 -18.58 -5.61 16.34
C GLU A 529 -19.01 -4.26 15.76
N LEU A 530 -18.05 -3.36 15.44
CA LEU A 530 -18.35 -2.07 14.81
C LEU A 530 -19.08 -2.23 13.45
N ILE A 531 -18.90 -3.37 12.76
CA ILE A 531 -19.63 -3.69 11.53
C ILE A 531 -21.15 -3.69 11.75
N SER A 532 -21.59 -4.04 12.95
CA SER A 532 -22.99 -4.09 13.34
C SER A 532 -23.62 -2.71 13.63
N ASP A 533 -22.79 -1.68 13.82
CA ASP A 533 -23.29 -0.32 14.07
C ASP A 533 -23.76 0.36 12.78
N LYS A 534 -25.02 0.16 12.43
CA LYS A 534 -25.66 0.82 11.26
C LYS A 534 -25.72 2.34 11.36
N HIS A 535 -25.42 2.93 12.54
CA HIS A 535 -25.36 4.39 12.75
C HIS A 535 -23.93 4.95 12.64
N ASN A 536 -22.96 4.10 12.47
CA ASN A 536 -21.59 4.54 12.20
C ASN A 536 -21.50 5.13 10.78
N GLY A 537 -21.38 6.45 10.69
CA GLY A 537 -21.23 7.17 9.41
C GLY A 537 -19.84 7.10 8.80
N GLY A 538 -18.89 6.39 9.42
CA GLY A 538 -17.50 6.32 8.97
C GLY A 538 -16.75 7.65 9.14
N LEU A 539 -15.90 7.95 8.16
CA LEU A 539 -15.17 9.22 8.11
C LEU A 539 -16.10 10.39 7.78
N VAL A 540 -15.93 11.50 8.47
CA VAL A 540 -16.72 12.72 8.29
C VAL A 540 -15.82 13.94 8.12
N LEU A 541 -16.30 14.93 7.38
CA LEU A 541 -15.64 16.22 7.23
C LEU A 541 -16.61 17.32 7.61
N THR A 542 -16.28 18.07 8.67
CA THR A 542 -16.99 19.30 9.05
C THR A 542 -16.00 20.40 9.38
N MET A 543 -16.26 21.60 8.88
CA MET A 543 -15.40 22.76 9.09
C MET A 543 -16.19 24.05 8.91
N GLY A 544 -15.77 25.13 9.56
CA GLY A 544 -16.36 26.46 9.48
C GLY A 544 -15.61 27.42 8.55
N PHE A 545 -14.65 26.94 7.77
CA PHE A 545 -13.81 27.77 6.90
C PHE A 545 -13.65 27.13 5.50
N ASP A 546 -13.24 27.93 4.51
CA ASP A 546 -12.95 27.44 3.17
C ASP A 546 -11.54 26.82 3.14
N PRO A 547 -11.38 25.51 2.83
CA PRO A 547 -10.07 24.87 2.76
C PRO A 547 -9.22 25.35 1.59
N GLU A 548 -9.83 25.94 0.54
CA GLU A 548 -9.11 26.48 -0.63
C GLU A 548 -8.61 27.91 -0.39
N GLU A 549 -9.02 28.57 0.71
CA GLU A 549 -8.48 29.86 1.10
C GLU A 549 -7.02 29.74 1.52
N ASN A 550 -6.12 30.43 0.82
CA ASN A 550 -4.69 30.43 1.13
C ASN A 550 -4.29 31.65 1.96
N LEU A 551 -4.25 31.49 3.29
CA LEU A 551 -3.84 32.53 4.22
C LEU A 551 -2.38 32.96 4.06
N ALA A 552 -1.52 32.11 3.53
CA ALA A 552 -0.11 32.39 3.29
C ALA A 552 0.13 33.21 2.00
N ALA A 553 -0.86 33.31 1.10
CA ALA A 553 -0.70 33.99 -0.20
C ALA A 553 -0.15 35.43 -0.10
N PRO A 554 -0.58 36.30 0.82
CA PRO A 554 -0.01 37.63 0.95
C PRO A 554 1.48 37.64 1.24
N PHE A 555 1.95 36.69 2.04
CA PHE A 555 3.35 36.55 2.44
C PHE A 555 4.20 35.89 1.36
N ILE A 556 3.64 34.86 0.66
CA ILE A 556 4.30 34.21 -0.50
C ILE A 556 4.60 35.25 -1.58
N ASN A 557 3.68 36.15 -1.83
CA ASN A 557 3.80 37.21 -2.85
C ASN A 557 4.89 38.24 -2.53
N THR A 558 5.38 38.32 -1.29
CA THR A 558 6.52 39.19 -0.93
C THR A 558 7.85 38.63 -1.45
N GLY A 559 7.90 37.34 -1.78
CA GLY A 559 9.13 36.62 -2.14
C GLY A 559 10.03 36.25 -0.96
N VAL A 560 9.69 36.68 0.26
CA VAL A 560 10.44 36.33 1.48
C VAL A 560 10.00 34.96 1.97
N ARG A 561 10.95 34.03 2.13
CA ARG A 561 10.74 32.68 2.62
C ARG A 561 11.52 32.44 3.93
N PRO A 562 10.85 32.54 5.09
CA PRO A 562 11.50 32.20 6.37
C PRO A 562 11.93 30.74 6.39
N LYS A 563 13.07 30.45 7.04
CA LYS A 563 13.62 29.07 7.08
C LYS A 563 12.98 28.24 8.18
N VAL A 564 12.55 27.04 7.82
CA VAL A 564 12.10 26.01 8.77
C VAL A 564 13.05 24.81 8.69
N ALA A 565 13.55 24.36 9.84
CA ALA A 565 14.34 23.14 9.93
C ALA A 565 13.40 21.92 9.85
N ILE A 566 13.51 21.13 8.81
CA ILE A 566 12.88 19.81 8.71
C ILE A 566 13.83 18.82 9.37
N LEU A 567 13.62 18.63 10.69
CA LEU A 567 14.56 17.90 11.53
C LEU A 567 14.31 16.40 11.43
N ARG A 568 15.39 15.66 11.20
CA ARG A 568 15.37 14.20 11.15
C ARG A 568 16.63 13.55 11.73
N GLU A 569 16.53 12.28 12.02
CA GLU A 569 17.60 11.36 12.39
C GLU A 569 17.47 10.10 11.54
N GLN A 570 18.46 9.19 11.59
CA GLN A 570 18.37 7.90 10.90
C GLN A 570 17.07 7.17 11.28
N GLY A 571 16.37 6.61 10.30
CA GLY A 571 15.09 5.92 10.49
C GLY A 571 13.85 6.84 10.45
N VAL A 572 14.02 8.16 10.38
CA VAL A 572 12.94 9.10 10.05
C VAL A 572 12.61 9.00 8.55
N ASN A 573 11.33 9.10 8.21
CA ASN A 573 10.86 8.86 6.82
C ASN A 573 9.76 9.83 6.34
N SER A 574 9.43 10.88 7.12
CA SER A 574 8.38 11.85 6.77
C SER A 574 8.93 13.23 6.38
N GLN A 575 10.22 13.35 6.12
CA GLN A 575 10.85 14.65 5.85
C GLN A 575 10.41 15.26 4.51
N ASN A 576 10.20 14.47 3.46
CA ASN A 576 9.86 14.98 2.13
C ASN A 576 8.45 15.57 2.10
N GLU A 577 7.45 14.84 2.62
CA GLU A 577 6.08 15.32 2.72
C GLU A 577 5.95 16.51 3.68
N MET A 578 6.72 16.53 4.78
CA MET A 578 6.78 17.66 5.70
C MET A 578 7.39 18.89 5.04
N ALA A 579 8.50 18.73 4.32
CA ALA A 579 9.14 19.80 3.56
C ALA A 579 8.17 20.36 2.52
N SER A 580 7.49 19.51 1.77
CA SER A 580 6.50 19.92 0.77
C SER A 580 5.37 20.75 1.38
N ALA A 581 4.84 20.34 2.51
CA ALA A 581 3.77 21.07 3.20
C ALA A 581 4.20 22.48 3.64
N PHE A 582 5.43 22.63 4.17
CA PHE A 582 5.97 23.94 4.52
C PHE A 582 6.33 24.79 3.29
N LEU A 583 6.87 24.18 2.23
CA LEU A 583 7.17 24.88 0.97
C LEU A 583 5.91 25.49 0.35
N GLN A 584 4.79 24.77 0.34
CA GLN A 584 3.51 25.24 -0.15
C GLN A 584 2.96 26.41 0.69
N ALA A 585 3.25 26.42 1.98
CA ALA A 585 2.91 27.53 2.86
C ALA A 585 3.85 28.74 2.74
N GLY A 586 4.88 28.69 1.88
CA GLY A 586 5.78 29.84 1.61
C GLY A 586 6.97 29.95 2.53
N PHE A 587 7.38 28.84 3.14
CA PHE A 587 8.65 28.75 3.86
C PHE A 587 9.79 28.25 2.93
N ASP A 588 11.01 28.41 3.40
CA ASP A 588 12.21 27.71 2.91
C ASP A 588 12.40 26.49 3.83
N ALA A 589 12.01 25.32 3.36
CA ALA A 589 12.11 24.08 4.14
C ALA A 589 13.48 23.45 3.94
N VAL A 590 14.28 23.46 5.01
CA VAL A 590 15.68 23.00 4.96
C VAL A 590 15.78 21.65 5.66
N ASP A 591 16.26 20.64 4.94
CA ASP A 591 16.55 19.32 5.48
C ASP A 591 17.73 19.39 6.47
N VAL A 592 17.46 19.07 7.74
CA VAL A 592 18.43 19.10 8.82
C VAL A 592 18.53 17.74 9.49
N HIS A 593 19.60 17.02 9.19
CA HIS A 593 19.92 15.79 9.90
C HIS A 593 20.60 16.11 11.24
N MET A 594 20.40 15.30 12.28
CA MET A 594 21.01 15.53 13.59
C MET A 594 22.53 15.62 13.53
N THR A 595 23.19 14.94 12.61
CA THR A 595 24.64 15.08 12.38
C THR A 595 25.03 16.48 11.92
N ASP A 596 24.16 17.22 11.22
CA ASP A 596 24.42 18.60 10.82
C ASP A 596 24.49 19.53 12.03
N LEU A 597 23.64 19.30 13.03
CA LEU A 597 23.65 20.05 14.29
C LEU A 597 24.85 19.66 15.17
N LEU A 598 25.19 18.37 15.19
CA LEU A 598 26.33 17.83 15.97
C LEU A 598 27.67 18.40 15.46
N GLU A 599 27.86 18.42 14.15
CA GLU A 599 29.08 18.88 13.49
C GLU A 599 29.08 20.38 13.23
N GLY A 600 27.94 21.05 13.42
CA GLY A 600 27.82 22.51 13.30
C GLY A 600 27.67 23.01 11.86
N ARG A 601 27.30 22.11 10.92
CA ARG A 601 26.90 22.49 9.55
C ARG A 601 25.61 23.29 9.52
N ALA A 602 24.70 23.02 10.44
CA ALA A 602 23.47 23.79 10.66
C ALA A 602 23.39 24.28 12.11
N LYS A 603 22.69 25.41 12.35
CA LYS A 603 22.45 25.97 13.68
C LYS A 603 20.97 26.27 13.83
N LEU A 604 20.33 25.84 14.92
CA LEU A 604 18.91 26.13 15.17
C LEU A 604 18.58 27.62 15.18
N ALA A 605 19.53 28.46 15.54
CA ALA A 605 19.33 29.92 15.53
C ALA A 605 19.08 30.53 14.13
N ASP A 606 19.34 29.79 13.06
CA ASP A 606 19.13 30.22 11.67
C ASP A 606 17.68 30.01 11.20
N PHE A 607 16.84 29.38 12.01
CA PHE A 607 15.48 28.98 11.67
C PHE A 607 14.42 29.66 12.53
N VAL A 608 13.29 29.99 11.93
CA VAL A 608 12.10 30.51 12.64
C VAL A 608 11.20 29.38 13.12
N GLY A 609 11.33 28.18 12.58
CA GLY A 609 10.55 27.02 12.90
C GLY A 609 11.34 25.71 12.89
N LEU A 610 10.90 24.77 13.70
CA LEU A 610 11.41 23.42 13.80
C LEU A 610 10.25 22.45 13.57
N ALA A 611 10.35 21.62 12.54
CA ALA A 611 9.44 20.52 12.29
C ALA A 611 10.17 19.20 12.53
N ALA A 612 9.84 18.49 13.62
CA ALA A 612 10.37 17.17 13.91
C ALA A 612 9.49 16.11 13.27
N CYS A 613 10.06 15.33 12.34
CA CYS A 613 9.31 14.44 11.46
C CYS A 613 9.04 13.06 12.05
N GLY A 614 8.06 12.35 11.47
CA GLY A 614 7.71 10.98 11.78
C GLY A 614 8.69 9.95 11.22
N GLY A 615 8.63 8.75 11.74
CA GLY A 615 9.45 7.61 11.35
C GLY A 615 9.79 6.71 12.54
N PHE A 616 10.97 6.08 12.52
CA PHE A 616 11.46 5.14 13.52
C PHE A 616 12.91 5.45 13.86
N SER A 617 13.15 6.60 14.49
CA SER A 617 14.50 7.04 14.81
C SER A 617 15.26 6.00 15.65
N TYR A 618 16.45 5.60 15.20
CA TYR A 618 17.26 4.52 15.79
C TYR A 618 16.52 3.18 15.89
N GLY A 619 15.53 2.89 14.98
CA GLY A 619 14.72 1.68 15.03
C GLY A 619 13.89 1.54 16.31
N ASP A 620 13.63 2.64 17.02
CA ASP A 620 12.91 2.72 18.28
C ASP A 620 13.46 1.81 19.41
N VAL A 621 14.74 1.45 19.34
CA VAL A 621 15.41 0.50 20.29
C VAL A 621 15.29 0.94 21.76
N LEU A 622 15.26 2.24 22.03
CA LEU A 622 15.10 2.81 23.38
C LEU A 622 13.67 3.33 23.64
N GLY A 623 12.67 2.81 22.92
CA GLY A 623 11.33 3.35 22.83
C GLY A 623 11.22 4.42 21.75
N ALA A 624 10.04 4.59 21.18
CA ALA A 624 9.81 5.49 20.07
C ALA A 624 10.23 6.94 20.38
N GLY A 625 11.05 7.52 19.52
CA GLY A 625 11.67 8.84 19.72
C GLY A 625 12.74 8.89 20.83
N GLY A 626 12.91 7.80 21.59
CA GLY A 626 13.76 7.78 22.80
C GLY A 626 15.25 7.96 22.51
N GLY A 627 15.77 7.27 21.50
CA GLY A 627 17.16 7.42 21.07
C GLY A 627 17.48 8.83 20.60
N TRP A 628 16.57 9.42 19.84
CA TRP A 628 16.69 10.78 19.33
C TRP A 628 16.66 11.83 20.45
N ALA A 629 15.69 11.75 21.37
CA ALA A 629 15.63 12.64 22.54
C ALA A 629 16.89 12.53 23.42
N LYS A 630 17.39 11.32 23.68
CA LYS A 630 18.61 11.11 24.47
C LYS A 630 19.85 11.68 23.81
N THR A 631 19.96 11.62 22.49
CA THR A 631 21.05 12.29 21.75
C THR A 631 21.09 13.79 22.05
N ILE A 632 19.92 14.43 22.17
CA ILE A 632 19.81 15.85 22.51
C ILE A 632 20.10 16.10 24.00
N LEU A 633 19.42 15.34 24.89
CA LEU A 633 19.51 15.55 26.35
C LEU A 633 20.90 15.31 26.92
N HIS A 634 21.63 14.33 26.38
CA HIS A 634 22.96 13.97 26.88
C HIS A 634 24.12 14.64 26.16
N ASN A 635 23.84 15.57 25.24
CA ASN A 635 24.83 16.42 24.59
C ASN A 635 24.62 17.87 25.00
N ALA A 636 25.51 18.40 25.85
CA ALA A 636 25.36 19.73 26.43
C ALA A 636 25.24 20.85 25.38
N LYS A 637 25.90 20.73 24.21
CA LYS A 637 25.83 21.71 23.13
C LYS A 637 24.45 21.67 22.47
N LEU A 638 23.94 20.49 22.18
CA LEU A 638 22.62 20.31 21.60
C LEU A 638 21.55 20.76 22.60
N GLN A 639 21.58 20.26 23.84
CA GLN A 639 20.62 20.62 24.87
C GLN A 639 20.51 22.15 25.05
N SER A 640 21.65 22.85 25.10
CA SER A 640 21.66 24.33 25.20
C SER A 640 21.10 25.00 23.94
N SER A 641 21.36 24.44 22.75
CA SER A 641 20.87 24.98 21.48
C SER A 641 19.35 24.82 21.36
N PHE A 642 18.83 23.61 21.69
CA PHE A 642 17.39 23.34 21.69
C PHE A 642 16.65 24.17 22.74
N ARG A 643 17.15 24.23 23.97
CA ARG A 643 16.56 25.08 25.03
C ARG A 643 16.43 26.53 24.56
N ARG A 644 17.51 27.12 24.03
CA ARG A 644 17.50 28.50 23.52
C ARG A 644 16.48 28.68 22.39
N PHE A 645 16.37 27.72 21.50
CA PHE A 645 15.39 27.75 20.42
C PHE A 645 13.97 27.78 20.96
N PHE A 646 13.63 26.89 21.88
CA PHE A 646 12.31 26.83 22.51
C PHE A 646 11.96 28.05 23.37
N GLU A 647 12.95 28.64 24.03
CA GLU A 647 12.79 29.88 24.81
C GLU A 647 12.64 31.14 23.93
N THR A 648 13.03 31.09 22.66
CA THR A 648 12.97 32.26 21.75
C THR A 648 11.52 32.52 21.35
N PRO A 649 10.91 33.71 21.68
CA PRO A 649 9.48 33.93 21.48
C PRO A 649 9.04 34.07 20.02
N THR A 650 9.96 34.17 19.09
CA THR A 650 9.74 34.31 17.63
C THR A 650 9.95 33.00 16.87
N THR A 651 10.10 31.88 17.55
CA THR A 651 10.24 30.55 16.95
C THR A 651 9.04 29.70 17.28
N PHE A 652 8.76 28.72 16.39
CA PHE A 652 7.72 27.72 16.62
C PHE A 652 8.27 26.30 16.47
N THR A 653 7.53 25.32 17.01
CA THR A 653 7.87 23.89 16.94
C THR A 653 6.62 23.08 16.59
N LEU A 654 6.75 22.17 15.61
CA LEU A 654 5.78 21.14 15.28
C LEU A 654 6.46 19.76 15.40
N GLY A 655 5.96 18.90 16.27
CA GLY A 655 6.39 17.50 16.36
C GLY A 655 5.30 16.56 15.89
N VAL A 656 5.60 15.67 14.92
CA VAL A 656 4.63 14.73 14.36
C VAL A 656 5.12 13.29 14.53
N CYS A 657 4.26 12.40 15.03
CA CYS A 657 4.51 10.97 15.19
C CYS A 657 5.80 10.70 15.98
N ASN A 658 6.87 10.16 15.39
CA ASN A 658 8.16 9.95 16.05
C ASN A 658 8.78 11.29 16.51
N GLY A 659 8.60 12.36 15.76
CA GLY A 659 8.95 13.71 16.18
C GLY A 659 8.14 14.19 17.37
N CYS A 660 6.84 13.85 17.46
CA CYS A 660 5.99 14.11 18.62
C CYS A 660 6.53 13.37 19.87
N GLN A 661 6.83 12.08 19.73
CA GLN A 661 7.40 11.24 20.80
C GLN A 661 8.75 11.78 21.29
N MET A 662 9.61 12.23 20.36
CA MET A 662 10.89 12.82 20.68
C MET A 662 10.73 14.16 21.42
N ILE A 663 9.94 15.08 20.86
CA ILE A 663 9.72 16.42 21.44
C ILE A 663 9.04 16.32 22.82
N SER A 664 8.10 15.38 23.01
CA SER A 664 7.49 15.14 24.33
C SER A 664 8.52 14.75 25.39
N GLN A 665 9.55 13.99 25.03
CA GLN A 665 10.63 13.63 25.96
C GLN A 665 11.60 14.80 26.25
N LEU A 666 11.52 15.88 25.46
CA LEU A 666 12.26 17.13 25.71
C LEU A 666 11.46 18.16 26.51
N LYS A 667 10.32 17.81 27.09
CA LYS A 667 9.39 18.74 27.76
C LYS A 667 10.05 19.65 28.78
N ASP A 668 11.08 19.18 29.50
CA ASP A 668 11.85 19.98 30.49
C ASP A 668 12.70 21.10 29.83
N LEU A 669 12.84 21.10 28.52
CA LEU A 669 13.51 22.16 27.74
C LEU A 669 12.53 23.16 27.12
N ILE A 670 11.21 22.84 27.13
CA ILE A 670 10.17 23.58 26.42
C ILE A 670 9.28 24.32 27.43
N PRO A 671 9.29 25.64 27.46
CA PRO A 671 8.42 26.40 28.37
C PRO A 671 6.94 26.06 28.20
N GLY A 672 6.28 25.65 29.30
CA GLY A 672 4.85 25.31 29.30
C GLY A 672 4.48 23.92 28.78
N ALA A 673 5.46 23.01 28.62
CA ALA A 673 5.25 21.63 28.23
C ALA A 673 5.28 20.64 29.41
N ASP A 674 5.34 21.12 30.66
CA ASP A 674 5.56 20.33 31.86
C ASP A 674 4.60 19.12 32.00
N HIS A 675 3.36 19.29 31.55
CA HIS A 675 2.27 18.31 31.65
C HIS A 675 2.06 17.44 30.43
N TRP A 676 2.95 17.50 29.43
CA TRP A 676 2.83 16.66 28.24
C TRP A 676 2.99 15.18 28.56
N PRO A 677 2.23 14.29 27.84
CA PRO A 677 2.28 12.83 28.08
C PRO A 677 3.59 12.22 27.62
N ALA A 678 3.89 11.04 28.13
CA ALA A 678 4.72 10.07 27.41
C ALA A 678 3.85 9.33 26.39
N PHE A 679 4.44 8.89 25.31
CA PHE A 679 3.76 8.03 24.33
C PHE A 679 4.25 6.61 24.50
N VAL A 680 3.29 5.67 24.57
CA VAL A 680 3.57 4.26 24.84
C VAL A 680 2.86 3.39 23.79
N ARG A 681 3.13 2.08 23.83
CA ARG A 681 2.57 1.11 22.91
C ARG A 681 1.06 1.24 22.79
N ASN A 682 0.54 1.13 21.55
CA ASN A 682 -0.88 1.13 21.26
C ASN A 682 -1.62 0.04 22.03
N LEU A 683 -2.87 0.27 22.35
CA LEU A 683 -3.70 -0.70 23.07
C LEU A 683 -3.89 -2.00 22.27
N SER A 684 -3.92 -1.90 20.94
CA SER A 684 -4.01 -3.05 20.03
C SER A 684 -2.77 -3.94 20.03
N GLU A 685 -1.66 -3.45 20.59
CA GLU A 685 -0.33 -4.08 20.57
C GLU A 685 0.27 -4.20 19.17
N GLN A 686 -0.28 -3.47 18.18
CA GLN A 686 0.16 -3.42 16.81
C GLN A 686 0.47 -2.00 16.34
N PHE A 687 1.17 -1.94 15.21
CA PHE A 687 1.24 -0.73 14.40
C PHE A 687 -0.13 -0.44 13.79
N GLU A 688 -0.58 0.81 13.85
CA GLU A 688 -1.89 1.23 13.38
C GLU A 688 -1.77 2.21 12.23
N ALA A 689 -1.97 1.71 11.01
CA ALA A 689 -2.01 2.50 9.79
C ALA A 689 -3.46 2.68 9.32
N ARG A 690 -4.06 3.82 9.65
CA ARG A 690 -5.49 4.09 9.43
C ARG A 690 -5.74 5.53 9.00
N LEU A 691 -6.84 5.77 8.31
CA LEU A 691 -7.44 7.09 8.17
C LEU A 691 -8.54 7.20 9.24
N VAL A 692 -8.47 8.21 10.11
CA VAL A 692 -9.34 8.36 11.28
C VAL A 692 -9.86 9.80 11.41
N ASN A 693 -10.98 9.99 12.12
CA ASN A 693 -11.49 11.31 12.41
C ASN A 693 -10.81 11.93 13.64
N VAL A 694 -10.37 13.18 13.52
CA VAL A 694 -9.98 14.00 14.68
C VAL A 694 -10.80 15.27 14.72
N LYS A 695 -11.09 15.75 15.92
CA LYS A 695 -11.71 17.04 16.19
C LYS A 695 -10.69 18.00 16.76
N ILE A 696 -10.62 19.19 16.19
CA ILE A 696 -9.79 20.28 16.69
C ILE A 696 -10.50 20.92 17.88
N LEU A 697 -9.81 20.95 19.01
CA LEU A 697 -10.29 21.53 20.26
C LEU A 697 -9.87 23.00 20.38
N GLU A 698 -10.58 23.75 21.25
CA GLU A 698 -10.16 25.09 21.60
C GLU A 698 -8.80 25.04 22.32
N SER A 699 -7.82 25.73 21.76
CA SER A 699 -6.45 25.74 22.30
C SER A 699 -5.69 26.99 21.81
N PRO A 700 -4.62 27.40 22.49
CA PRO A 700 -3.77 28.50 22.03
C PRO A 700 -2.85 28.15 20.86
N SER A 701 -2.88 26.92 20.34
CA SER A 701 -1.99 26.49 19.26
C SER A 701 -2.03 27.40 18.05
N ILE A 702 -0.89 27.94 17.68
CA ILE A 702 -0.76 28.79 16.49
C ILE A 702 -1.14 28.04 15.21
N PHE A 703 -0.96 26.70 15.20
CA PHE A 703 -1.27 25.86 14.06
C PHE A 703 -2.77 25.66 13.85
N PHE A 704 -3.55 25.64 14.93
CA PHE A 704 -5.00 25.41 14.88
C PHE A 704 -5.84 26.69 14.96
N THR A 705 -5.23 27.85 14.75
CA THR A 705 -5.94 29.13 14.70
C THR A 705 -7.08 29.06 13.69
N ASP A 706 -8.30 29.47 14.11
CA ASP A 706 -9.55 29.48 13.35
C ASP A 706 -10.00 28.09 12.83
N MET A 707 -9.54 27.00 13.46
CA MET A 707 -9.95 25.64 13.12
C MET A 707 -10.78 24.95 14.22
N THR A 708 -11.01 25.60 15.35
CA THR A 708 -11.74 25.04 16.49
C THR A 708 -13.10 24.48 16.09
N GLY A 709 -13.41 23.26 16.53
CA GLY A 709 -14.66 22.53 16.25
C GLY A 709 -14.66 21.77 14.91
N ALA A 710 -13.69 21.98 14.04
CA ALA A 710 -13.58 21.20 12.81
C ALA A 710 -13.33 19.72 13.13
N THR A 711 -14.02 18.82 12.41
CA THR A 711 -13.78 17.38 12.42
C THR A 711 -13.23 16.98 11.06
N LEU A 712 -12.04 16.41 11.07
CA LEU A 712 -11.22 16.20 9.88
C LEU A 712 -10.68 14.78 9.86
N PRO A 713 -10.78 14.06 8.72
CA PRO A 713 -10.01 12.84 8.52
C PRO A 713 -8.51 13.13 8.47
N ILE A 714 -7.71 12.23 9.05
CA ILE A 714 -6.26 12.35 9.08
C ILE A 714 -5.59 10.98 9.04
N VAL A 715 -4.43 10.91 8.41
CA VAL A 715 -3.59 9.71 8.41
C VAL A 715 -2.99 9.49 9.80
N ASN A 716 -3.18 8.29 10.32
CA ASN A 716 -2.57 7.76 11.55
C ASN A 716 -1.65 6.60 11.20
N SER A 717 -0.40 6.61 11.69
CA SER A 717 0.62 5.62 11.32
C SER A 717 1.67 5.51 12.41
N HIS A 718 1.42 4.69 13.46
CA HIS A 718 2.35 4.50 14.58
C HIS A 718 2.08 3.24 15.40
N GLY A 719 3.13 2.73 16.09
CA GLY A 719 3.06 1.60 17.02
C GLY A 719 3.00 2.02 18.48
N GLU A 720 3.52 3.20 18.83
CA GLU A 720 3.61 3.74 20.19
C GLU A 720 2.96 5.13 20.27
N GLY A 721 1.66 5.21 20.01
CA GLY A 721 0.94 6.49 19.94
C GLY A 721 0.03 6.80 21.11
N ARG A 722 -0.11 5.87 22.08
CA ARG A 722 -1.00 6.05 23.22
C ARG A 722 -0.44 7.06 24.22
N ALA A 723 -1.15 8.17 24.39
CA ALA A 723 -0.82 9.16 25.39
C ALA A 723 -0.98 8.57 26.82
N TYR A 724 0.08 8.68 27.64
CA TYR A 724 0.14 8.14 28.98
C TYR A 724 0.72 9.14 29.97
N TRP A 725 0.10 9.29 31.12
CA TRP A 725 0.58 10.10 32.25
C TRP A 725 0.80 9.24 33.48
N ALA A 726 1.99 9.30 34.01
CA ALA A 726 2.29 8.65 35.30
C ALA A 726 1.55 9.32 36.46
N ASN A 727 1.28 10.61 36.36
CA ASN A 727 0.51 11.40 37.31
C ASN A 727 -0.80 11.87 36.66
N PRO A 728 -1.98 11.46 37.14
CA PRO A 728 -3.27 11.89 36.59
C PRO A 728 -3.53 13.41 36.63
N LEU A 729 -2.85 14.14 37.51
CA LEU A 729 -2.98 15.60 37.55
C LEU A 729 -2.37 16.25 36.32
N ASP A 730 -1.29 15.69 35.79
CA ASP A 730 -0.68 16.19 34.56
C ASP A 730 -1.61 16.03 33.37
N GLU A 731 -2.43 15.00 33.33
CA GLU A 731 -3.46 14.82 32.28
C GLU A 731 -4.50 15.93 32.30
N ALA A 732 -4.91 16.37 33.48
CA ALA A 732 -5.90 17.44 33.66
C ALA A 732 -5.35 18.83 33.30
N GLU A 733 -4.04 19.07 33.48
CA GLU A 733 -3.37 20.33 33.17
C GLU A 733 -2.84 20.39 31.72
N ALA A 734 -2.70 19.24 31.03
CA ALA A 734 -2.23 19.19 29.67
C ALA A 734 -3.21 19.84 28.70
N ILE A 735 -2.75 20.81 27.89
CA ILE A 735 -3.57 21.47 26.90
C ILE A 735 -3.71 20.58 25.67
N CYS A 736 -4.82 19.88 25.58
CA CYS A 736 -5.16 19.04 24.44
C CYS A 736 -5.71 19.90 23.29
N ALA A 737 -5.12 19.79 22.11
CA ALA A 737 -5.47 20.58 20.94
C ALA A 737 -6.29 19.78 19.90
N ALA A 738 -6.24 18.44 19.94
CA ALA A 738 -7.11 17.59 19.09
C ALA A 738 -7.33 16.22 19.73
N CYS A 739 -8.49 15.61 19.43
CA CYS A 739 -8.82 14.27 19.90
C CYS A 739 -9.49 13.43 18.81
N TYR A 740 -9.33 12.10 18.89
CA TYR A 740 -10.06 11.15 18.04
C TYR A 740 -11.56 11.17 18.36
N VAL A 741 -12.37 11.14 17.33
CA VAL A 741 -13.83 11.20 17.46
C VAL A 741 -14.52 10.16 16.57
N ASP A 742 -15.74 9.79 16.97
CA ASP A 742 -16.64 8.99 16.16
C ASP A 742 -17.29 9.81 15.01
N SER A 743 -18.13 9.17 14.21
CA SER A 743 -18.86 9.84 13.11
C SER A 743 -19.90 10.88 13.59
N LYS A 744 -20.24 10.88 14.88
CA LYS A 744 -21.09 11.90 15.54
C LYS A 744 -20.28 13.04 16.15
N GLN A 745 -18.95 13.06 15.88
CA GLN A 745 -18.00 14.07 16.35
C GLN A 745 -17.82 14.11 17.88
N MET A 746 -18.09 12.96 18.54
CA MET A 746 -17.88 12.82 19.97
C MET A 746 -16.54 12.16 20.24
N PRO A 747 -15.76 12.63 21.23
CA PRO A 747 -14.54 11.95 21.65
C PRO A 747 -14.80 10.48 21.94
N THR A 748 -13.92 9.60 21.46
CA THR A 748 -14.15 8.15 21.51
C THR A 748 -12.95 7.38 22.04
N GLU A 749 -13.22 6.30 22.76
CA GLU A 749 -12.25 5.29 23.17
C GLU A 749 -12.47 3.96 22.42
N VAL A 750 -13.46 3.91 21.52
CA VAL A 750 -13.80 2.72 20.75
C VAL A 750 -12.74 2.47 19.67
N TYR A 751 -12.09 1.31 19.74
CA TYR A 751 -11.22 0.86 18.67
C TYR A 751 -12.05 0.38 17.46
N PRO A 752 -11.65 0.67 16.21
CA PRO A 752 -10.44 1.38 15.75
C PRO A 752 -10.62 2.89 15.53
N LEU A 753 -11.73 3.49 15.96
CA LEU A 753 -11.98 4.94 15.81
C LEU A 753 -10.97 5.76 16.63
N ASN A 754 -10.54 5.21 17.77
CA ASN A 754 -9.36 5.62 18.52
C ASN A 754 -8.29 4.52 18.35
N PRO A 755 -7.34 4.68 17.42
CA PRO A 755 -6.48 3.57 17.01
C PRO A 755 -5.40 3.21 18.06
N ASN A 756 -5.05 4.13 18.95
CA ASN A 756 -3.98 3.88 19.91
C ASN A 756 -4.46 3.65 21.36
N GLY A 757 -5.75 3.92 21.64
CA GLY A 757 -6.33 3.73 22.98
C GLY A 757 -5.99 4.85 23.97
N SER A 758 -5.68 6.05 23.50
CA SER A 758 -5.49 7.22 24.37
C SER A 758 -6.79 7.59 25.08
N HIS A 759 -6.69 7.84 26.39
CA HIS A 759 -7.84 8.23 27.20
C HIS A 759 -8.48 9.53 26.68
N GLY A 760 -9.82 9.52 26.55
CA GLY A 760 -10.58 10.62 25.97
C GLY A 760 -10.24 10.93 24.50
N GLY A 761 -9.58 10.03 23.79
CA GLY A 761 -9.13 10.20 22.41
C GLY A 761 -8.00 11.22 22.20
N LYS A 762 -7.36 11.72 23.27
CA LYS A 762 -6.37 12.81 23.19
C LYS A 762 -5.17 12.44 22.32
N THR A 763 -4.84 13.29 21.31
CA THR A 763 -3.80 12.93 20.33
C THR A 763 -2.91 14.08 19.88
N ALA A 764 -3.25 15.33 20.21
CA ALA A 764 -2.40 16.50 20.00
C ALA A 764 -2.36 17.39 21.23
N PHE A 765 -1.19 17.96 21.52
CA PHE A 765 -0.96 18.80 22.71
C PHE A 765 -0.18 20.05 22.33
N THR A 766 -0.39 21.14 23.06
CA THR A 766 0.30 22.41 22.83
C THR A 766 0.73 23.08 24.14
N THR A 767 1.68 24.02 24.05
CA THR A 767 2.09 24.88 25.15
C THR A 767 1.08 25.99 25.42
N ALA A 768 1.14 26.61 26.58
CA ALA A 768 0.26 27.72 26.96
C ALA A 768 0.39 28.96 26.05
N ASP A 769 1.56 29.18 25.45
CA ASP A 769 1.80 30.22 24.46
C ASP A 769 1.49 29.79 23.01
N GLY A 770 1.13 28.51 22.81
CA GLY A 770 0.69 27.94 21.55
C GLY A 770 1.77 27.73 20.49
N ARG A 771 3.03 28.09 20.75
CA ARG A 771 4.12 28.04 19.76
C ARG A 771 4.70 26.65 19.54
N ALA A 772 4.57 25.75 20.48
CA ALA A 772 4.98 24.38 20.34
C ALA A 772 3.76 23.46 20.36
N THR A 773 3.60 22.68 19.33
CA THR A 773 2.50 21.70 19.20
C THR A 773 3.07 20.36 18.78
N ILE A 774 2.59 19.30 19.45
CA ILE A 774 2.92 17.92 19.12
C ILE A 774 1.65 17.14 18.81
N MET A 775 1.71 16.23 17.83
CA MET A 775 0.57 15.39 17.44
C MET A 775 1.02 14.05 16.89
N MET A 776 0.24 13.00 17.17
CA MET A 776 0.55 11.66 16.66
C MET A 776 0.12 11.43 15.21
N PRO A 777 -1.07 11.87 14.76
CA PRO A 777 -1.46 11.77 13.34
C PRO A 777 -0.63 12.69 12.43
N HIS A 778 -0.64 12.38 11.12
CA HIS A 778 0.22 12.97 10.11
C HIS A 778 -0.49 14.02 9.23
N PRO A 779 -0.45 15.31 9.57
CA PRO A 779 -1.03 16.36 8.73
C PRO A 779 -0.28 16.54 7.41
N GLU A 780 1.05 16.29 7.37
CA GLU A 780 1.88 16.35 6.19
C GLU A 780 1.56 15.25 5.17
N ARG A 781 0.91 14.18 5.61
CA ARG A 781 0.39 13.10 4.75
C ARG A 781 -1.08 13.26 4.42
N SER A 782 -1.69 14.39 4.81
CA SER A 782 -3.13 14.64 4.69
C SER A 782 -3.47 16.01 4.12
N TRP A 783 -2.49 16.86 3.74
CA TRP A 783 -2.74 18.23 3.30
C TRP A 783 -3.23 18.36 1.85
N ARG A 784 -2.92 17.40 0.97
CA ARG A 784 -3.46 17.29 -0.38
C ARG A 784 -4.70 16.40 -0.40
N ALA A 785 -5.71 16.77 -1.16
CA ALA A 785 -6.90 15.93 -1.31
C ALA A 785 -6.60 14.56 -1.94
N THR A 786 -5.53 14.45 -2.72
CA THR A 786 -5.08 13.20 -3.34
C THR A 786 -4.33 12.25 -2.41
N GLN A 787 -3.91 12.67 -1.21
CA GLN A 787 -3.22 11.84 -0.24
C GLN A 787 -4.14 10.97 0.62
N MET A 788 -5.45 11.08 0.43
CA MET A 788 -6.44 10.41 1.27
C MET A 788 -7.15 9.31 0.49
N SER A 789 -7.21 8.10 1.05
CA SER A 789 -7.97 6.96 0.48
C SER A 789 -9.47 7.23 0.37
N TRP A 790 -9.99 8.10 1.24
CA TRP A 790 -11.32 8.69 1.11
C TRP A 790 -11.23 10.21 1.27
N ARG A 791 -11.95 10.91 0.41
CA ARG A 791 -12.11 12.37 0.49
C ARG A 791 -13.56 12.76 0.31
N SER A 792 -13.99 13.75 1.08
CA SER A 792 -15.28 14.37 0.87
C SER A 792 -15.35 15.03 -0.52
N PRO A 793 -16.48 14.95 -1.23
CA PRO A 793 -16.69 15.66 -2.50
C PRO A 793 -16.51 17.19 -2.41
N LEU A 794 -16.51 17.73 -1.21
CA LEU A 794 -16.27 19.17 -0.95
C LEU A 794 -14.81 19.58 -1.18
N LEU A 795 -13.87 18.63 -1.13
CA LEU A 795 -12.43 18.87 -1.29
C LEU A 795 -12.01 18.78 -2.76
N LYS A 796 -11.25 19.77 -3.23
CA LYS A 796 -10.73 19.81 -4.61
C LYS A 796 -9.26 19.41 -4.67
N ASN A 797 -8.36 20.31 -4.30
CA ASN A 797 -6.92 20.12 -4.41
C ASN A 797 -6.24 19.95 -3.05
N VAL A 798 -6.66 20.72 -2.08
CA VAL A 798 -6.13 20.72 -0.72
C VAL A 798 -7.17 20.25 0.28
N THR A 799 -6.71 19.82 1.44
CA THR A 799 -7.56 19.54 2.59
C THR A 799 -7.44 20.64 3.64
N PRO A 800 -8.30 20.67 4.65
CA PRO A 800 -8.16 21.59 5.78
C PRO A 800 -6.81 21.50 6.51
N TRP A 801 -6.06 20.40 6.37
CA TRP A 801 -4.74 20.23 6.98
C TRP A 801 -3.67 21.15 6.39
N ALA A 802 -3.82 21.65 5.17
CA ALA A 802 -2.94 22.68 4.60
C ALA A 802 -2.93 23.96 5.46
N ARG A 803 -4.05 24.25 6.14
CA ARG A 803 -4.20 25.46 6.95
C ARG A 803 -3.25 25.52 8.14
N ILE A 804 -2.86 24.42 8.74
CA ILE A 804 -1.92 24.43 9.87
C ILE A 804 -0.54 25.00 9.48
N PHE A 805 -0.07 24.69 8.29
CA PHE A 805 1.19 25.22 7.74
C PHE A 805 1.05 26.69 7.33
N GLN A 806 -0.12 27.06 6.78
CA GLN A 806 -0.46 28.45 6.47
C GLN A 806 -0.60 29.30 7.73
N ASN A 807 -1.19 28.79 8.80
CA ASN A 807 -1.29 29.45 10.10
C ASN A 807 0.09 29.74 10.70
N ALA A 808 1.01 28.78 10.62
CA ALA A 808 2.41 28.99 11.03
C ALA A 808 3.06 30.11 10.20
N ARG A 809 2.79 30.17 8.88
CA ARG A 809 3.29 31.24 8.01
C ARG A 809 2.71 32.61 8.35
N PHE A 810 1.41 32.63 8.61
CA PHE A 810 0.71 33.84 9.03
C PHE A 810 1.24 34.35 10.38
N TRP A 811 1.53 33.47 11.32
CA TRP A 811 2.07 33.83 12.64
C TRP A 811 3.49 34.40 12.54
N VAL A 812 4.34 33.90 11.65
CA VAL A 812 5.69 34.42 11.43
C VAL A 812 5.67 35.81 10.74
N GLY A 813 4.70 36.12 9.91
CA GLY A 813 4.52 37.38 9.17
C GLY A 813 5.13 37.44 7.78
#